data_52b11474ce4a82ab827268b5c34b67e2
#
_entry.id   52b11474ce4a82ab827268b5c34b67e2
#
_cell.length_a   1.000
_cell.length_b   1.000
_cell.length_c   1.000
_cell.angle_alpha   90.00
_cell.angle_beta   90.00
_cell.angle_gamma   90.00
#
_symmetry.space_group_name_H-M   'P 1'
#
loop_
_entity.id
_entity.type
_entity.pdbx_description
1 polymer ?
#
loop_
_entity_poly.entity_id
_entity_poly.type
_entity_poly.pdbx_seq_one_letter_code
_entity_poly.pdbx_strand_id
1 'polypeptide(L)'
;VRIPTASGTLVFDVTEAGPYLRSWGPDGGPPPPLPAHVPFATRADAQPVLVTAAGTRHVHRGELLVRRADGRTGVRLVPGETTISEDGTRTRLSAVWRGEGLEVTVYVQGDTRNDAVAQWAQVRSTGEEPMWLTRAFGGAWDLPVGPGARVGALAGEWSRELTPVTVDLPAGTFAIGSRQGVTSHTYAPVVTVAPREGEGAYAVALAWSGSWSMTVDAAPFADRVRVGAGTDDETGVILLEPGASFTTPRTYAIRSENVDDLSRAWHAFERIELRRDSSTHHHPVVYNSWYATEFDVQVDHQLALAERAAAIGAEVFVLDDGWFHGRTSDASGLGDWHVDRAKFPDGLAPLIDGVRGHGMRFGIWVEPECVNSDSDLFRTHPDWVYRAGDRPLVTSRNQYVLDLGRPEVEAFVADMLRDLLGRNDISYLKWDMNRPVSDGGRPTDPHGSEWSIQHTRAYYRLLELVRAEFPYVTFEACASGGGRTDLEVLRRSDVVWASDETGPRDRLAIQHGFLSAYAASWLSSWVTDEPDRLDTDDGPVSLTFRFLVAMCGVLGVGGDLLAWPEQDRKLAASLVATYRKIREVVLEGEVHRHGDPADQQYAVEYRTPEQRVVMVFTRGGHRDPVRLTGVSGGEHLETLGPDGTLQDAGAVTAGQAAEGLWAAHRAARDADLLVITNRGAGT
;
A
#
# COMPACT_ATOMS: atom_id res chain seq x y z
N VAL A 1 2.74 32.79 -2.01
CA VAL A 1 3.76 31.71 -1.97
C VAL A 1 3.47 30.72 -3.09
N ARG A 2 4.51 30.26 -3.76
CA ARG A 2 4.41 29.27 -4.85
C ARG A 2 5.23 28.04 -4.49
N ILE A 3 4.65 26.87 -4.68
CA ILE A 3 5.32 25.57 -4.50
C ILE A 3 5.24 24.83 -5.84
N PRO A 4 6.34 24.73 -6.60
CA PRO A 4 6.36 24.03 -7.88
C PRO A 4 6.36 22.50 -7.68
N THR A 5 5.78 21.78 -8.67
CA THR A 5 5.87 20.34 -8.86
C THR A 5 6.33 20.05 -10.30
N ALA A 6 6.40 18.80 -10.71
CA ALA A 6 6.83 18.42 -12.06
C ALA A 6 5.94 19.03 -13.17
N SER A 7 4.61 18.99 -13.00
CA SER A 7 3.65 19.42 -14.02
C SER A 7 2.84 20.66 -13.62
N GLY A 8 3.00 21.18 -12.38
CA GLY A 8 2.16 22.24 -11.89
C GLY A 8 2.76 23.09 -10.79
N THR A 9 1.93 23.97 -10.24
CA THR A 9 2.31 24.85 -9.12
C THR A 9 1.13 25.00 -8.17
N LEU A 10 1.39 24.86 -6.88
CA LEU A 10 0.49 25.26 -5.82
C LEU A 10 0.74 26.73 -5.48
N VAL A 11 -0.33 27.50 -5.37
CA VAL A 11 -0.27 28.92 -4.96
C VAL A 11 -0.96 29.07 -3.62
N PHE A 12 -0.24 29.58 -2.64
CA PHE A 12 -0.77 29.90 -1.32
C PHE A 12 -0.85 31.41 -1.14
N ASP A 13 -1.98 31.90 -0.66
CA ASP A 13 -2.13 33.26 -0.15
C ASP A 13 -2.00 33.24 1.37
N VAL A 14 -1.38 34.30 1.92
CA VAL A 14 -1.19 34.45 3.37
C VAL A 14 -2.16 35.55 3.84
N THR A 15 -3.05 35.18 4.76
CA THR A 15 -4.04 36.07 5.35
C THR A 15 -3.80 36.27 6.85
N GLU A 16 -4.64 37.06 7.50
CA GLU A 16 -4.66 37.18 8.96
C GLU A 16 -4.97 35.88 9.70
N ALA A 17 -5.55 34.87 9.02
CA ALA A 17 -5.81 33.53 9.57
C ALA A 17 -4.67 32.54 9.29
N GLY A 18 -3.68 32.94 8.51
CA GLY A 18 -2.55 32.13 8.05
C GLY A 18 -2.62 31.80 6.55
N PRO A 19 -1.69 30.97 6.05
CA PRO A 19 -1.68 30.55 4.65
C PRO A 19 -2.82 29.56 4.35
N TYR A 20 -3.34 29.66 3.14
CA TYR A 20 -4.28 28.70 2.57
C TYR A 20 -3.97 28.42 1.11
N LEU A 21 -4.33 27.25 0.63
CA LEU A 21 -4.19 26.86 -0.78
C LEU A 21 -5.20 27.68 -1.61
N ARG A 22 -4.68 28.62 -2.40
CA ARG A 22 -5.48 29.47 -3.29
C ARG A 22 -5.88 28.73 -4.54
N SER A 23 -4.91 28.12 -5.22
CA SER A 23 -5.10 27.41 -6.48
C SER A 23 -4.00 26.37 -6.70
N TRP A 24 -4.27 25.41 -7.58
CA TRP A 24 -3.36 24.35 -7.98
C TRP A 24 -3.56 24.01 -9.45
N GLY A 25 -2.54 24.11 -10.26
CA GLY A 25 -2.61 23.76 -11.68
C GLY A 25 -1.32 24.05 -12.42
N PRO A 26 -1.23 23.83 -13.74
CA PRO A 26 -0.06 24.14 -14.56
C PRO A 26 0.35 25.58 -14.29
N ASP A 27 0.32 26.56 -14.47
CA ASP A 27 0.74 27.91 -14.07
C ASP A 27 0.16 28.43 -12.74
N GLY A 28 -0.30 27.53 -11.86
CA GLY A 28 -0.98 27.87 -10.60
C GLY A 28 -2.50 27.98 -10.73
N GLY A 29 -3.05 27.95 -11.94
CA GLY A 29 -4.49 28.00 -12.22
C GLY A 29 -5.20 29.30 -11.79
N PRO A 30 -6.42 29.52 -12.23
CA PRO A 30 -7.24 30.61 -11.73
C PRO A 30 -7.65 30.34 -10.29
N PRO A 31 -7.68 31.37 -9.40
CA PRO A 31 -8.20 31.20 -8.06
C PRO A 31 -9.71 30.95 -8.11
N PRO A 32 -10.22 29.94 -7.40
CA PRO A 32 -11.65 29.86 -7.18
C PRO A 32 -12.12 31.10 -6.41
N PRO A 33 -13.36 31.52 -6.55
CA PRO A 33 -13.90 32.63 -5.79
C PRO A 33 -13.81 32.31 -4.29
N LEU A 34 -13.42 33.30 -3.48
CA LEU A 34 -13.56 33.20 -2.04
C LEU A 34 -15.04 33.13 -1.69
N PRO A 35 -15.41 32.36 -0.65
CA PRO A 35 -16.80 32.23 -0.26
C PRO A 35 -17.43 33.60 0.01
N ALA A 36 -18.63 33.82 -0.52
CA ALA A 36 -19.41 35.00 -0.22
C ALA A 36 -19.70 35.07 1.30
N HIS A 37 -19.78 36.27 1.84
CA HIS A 37 -20.17 36.46 3.24
C HIS A 37 -21.56 35.87 3.49
N VAL A 38 -21.64 34.88 4.35
CA VAL A 38 -22.93 34.29 4.76
C VAL A 38 -23.30 34.85 6.13
N PRO A 39 -24.45 35.51 6.28
CA PRO A 39 -24.81 36.25 7.49
C PRO A 39 -24.83 35.43 8.79
N PHE A 40 -25.04 34.13 8.70
CA PHE A 40 -25.15 33.22 9.85
C PHE A 40 -23.98 32.26 10.03
N ALA A 41 -22.99 32.29 9.13
CA ALA A 41 -21.79 31.48 9.29
C ALA A 41 -20.70 32.29 9.99
N THR A 42 -19.95 31.66 10.88
CA THR A 42 -18.74 32.31 11.38
C THR A 42 -17.71 32.42 10.26
N ARG A 43 -16.95 33.50 10.25
CA ARG A 43 -15.87 33.69 9.27
C ARG A 43 -14.89 32.53 9.25
N ALA A 44 -14.67 31.90 10.41
CA ALA A 44 -13.81 30.74 10.57
C ALA A 44 -14.30 29.48 9.82
N ASP A 45 -15.62 29.29 9.67
CA ASP A 45 -16.18 28.14 8.96
C ASP A 45 -16.07 28.26 7.44
N ALA A 46 -16.05 29.48 6.93
CA ALA A 46 -16.01 29.76 5.49
C ALA A 46 -14.58 30.01 4.98
N GLN A 47 -13.63 30.35 5.85
CA GLN A 47 -12.26 30.71 5.44
C GLN A 47 -11.38 29.47 5.35
N PRO A 48 -10.77 29.18 4.17
CA PRO A 48 -9.79 28.11 4.05
C PRO A 48 -8.51 28.42 4.86
N VAL A 49 -7.94 27.43 5.49
CA VAL A 49 -6.70 27.54 6.27
C VAL A 49 -6.06 26.15 6.43
N LEU A 50 -4.73 26.06 6.53
CA LEU A 50 -4.02 24.77 6.59
C LEU A 50 -4.34 23.95 7.83
N VAL A 51 -4.62 24.57 8.97
CA VAL A 51 -4.91 23.89 10.22
C VAL A 51 -5.93 24.64 11.05
N THR A 52 -6.83 23.88 11.68
CA THR A 52 -7.77 24.40 12.69
C THR A 52 -7.77 23.52 13.91
N ALA A 53 -8.03 24.09 15.06
CA ALA A 53 -8.26 23.34 16.29
C ALA A 53 -9.77 23.31 16.63
N ALA A 54 -10.21 22.29 17.36
CA ALA A 54 -11.55 22.25 17.92
C ALA A 54 -11.82 23.49 18.76
N GLY A 55 -13.02 24.04 18.67
CA GLY A 55 -13.42 25.30 19.30
C GLY A 55 -13.28 26.53 18.39
N THR A 56 -12.68 26.40 17.20
CA THR A 56 -12.56 27.50 16.22
C THR A 56 -13.46 27.33 15.00
N ARG A 57 -13.99 26.13 14.76
CA ARG A 57 -14.95 25.82 13.69
C ARG A 57 -16.20 25.17 14.28
N HIS A 58 -17.34 25.43 13.68
CA HIS A 58 -18.65 24.92 14.12
C HIS A 58 -19.17 23.77 13.21
N VAL A 59 -18.78 23.76 11.95
CA VAL A 59 -19.37 22.85 10.94
C VAL A 59 -18.40 21.72 10.59
N HIS A 60 -17.09 21.98 10.54
CA HIS A 60 -16.07 20.96 10.21
C HIS A 60 -15.38 20.46 11.46
N ARG A 61 -14.86 19.24 11.37
CA ARG A 61 -13.93 18.74 12.36
C ARG A 61 -12.61 19.52 12.25
N GLY A 62 -12.09 20.00 13.39
CA GLY A 62 -10.74 20.58 13.43
C GLY A 62 -9.69 19.48 13.26
N GLU A 63 -8.55 19.83 12.70
CA GLU A 63 -7.39 18.90 12.54
C GLU A 63 -6.78 18.57 13.90
N LEU A 64 -6.89 19.46 14.86
CA LEU A 64 -6.40 19.26 16.22
C LEU A 64 -7.55 19.25 17.24
N LEU A 65 -7.57 18.23 18.07
CA LEU A 65 -8.43 18.16 19.24
C LEU A 65 -7.55 17.95 20.47
N VAL A 66 -7.54 18.94 21.34
CA VAL A 66 -6.71 18.97 22.56
C VAL A 66 -7.59 18.89 23.78
N ARG A 67 -7.25 18.05 24.73
CA ARG A 67 -7.84 17.99 26.07
C ARG A 67 -6.79 18.38 27.10
N ARG A 68 -7.14 19.28 28.01
CA ARG A 68 -6.30 19.74 29.11
C ARG A 68 -6.54 18.94 30.39
N ALA A 69 -5.63 19.05 31.35
CA ALA A 69 -5.72 18.39 32.65
C ALA A 69 -7.00 18.79 33.43
N ASP A 70 -7.48 20.01 33.28
CA ASP A 70 -8.72 20.54 33.90
C ASP A 70 -10.00 20.13 33.14
N GLY A 71 -9.89 19.32 32.10
CA GLY A 71 -11.01 18.82 31.30
C GLY A 71 -11.45 19.73 30.16
N ARG A 72 -10.92 20.94 30.03
CA ARG A 72 -11.23 21.82 28.88
C ARG A 72 -10.74 21.18 27.58
N THR A 73 -11.56 21.33 26.54
CA THR A 73 -11.23 20.89 25.19
C THR A 73 -11.17 22.09 24.24
N GLY A 74 -10.40 21.93 23.17
CA GLY A 74 -10.19 22.98 22.18
C GLY A 74 -9.05 23.95 22.55
N VAL A 75 -8.55 24.63 21.52
CA VAL A 75 -7.47 25.60 21.61
C VAL A 75 -7.69 26.70 20.59
N ARG A 76 -7.51 27.95 20.99
CA ARG A 76 -7.49 29.05 20.07
C ARG A 76 -6.05 29.29 19.58
N LEU A 77 -5.82 28.98 18.31
CA LEU A 77 -4.54 29.21 17.64
C LEU A 77 -4.55 30.55 16.89
N VAL A 78 -3.47 31.30 17.04
CA VAL A 78 -3.23 32.57 16.34
C VAL A 78 -2.08 32.34 15.35
N PRO A 79 -2.20 32.76 14.08
CA PRO A 79 -1.14 32.65 13.11
C PRO A 79 0.10 33.44 13.51
N GLY A 80 1.26 32.85 13.29
CA GLY A 80 2.56 33.44 13.46
C GLY A 80 3.29 33.58 12.13
N GLU A 81 4.55 33.20 12.11
CA GLU A 81 5.41 33.34 10.93
C GLU A 81 5.08 32.31 9.84
N THR A 82 5.18 32.76 8.59
CA THR A 82 5.17 31.91 7.41
C THR A 82 6.48 32.09 6.66
N THR A 83 7.22 31.02 6.46
CA THR A 83 8.54 31.03 5.80
C THR A 83 8.58 30.06 4.64
N ILE A 84 9.52 30.28 3.72
CA ILE A 84 9.81 29.40 2.59
C ILE A 84 11.28 29.04 2.64
N SER A 85 11.57 27.79 2.36
CA SER A 85 12.93 27.31 2.13
C SER A 85 12.99 26.49 0.86
N GLU A 86 14.11 26.61 0.16
CA GLU A 86 14.41 25.83 -1.05
C GLU A 86 15.65 24.97 -0.78
N ASP A 87 15.60 23.72 -1.20
CA ASP A 87 16.69 22.76 -1.10
C ASP A 87 16.69 21.88 -2.34
N GLY A 88 17.58 22.22 -3.29
CA GLY A 88 17.65 21.56 -4.59
C GLY A 88 16.33 21.66 -5.37
N THR A 89 15.70 20.52 -5.62
CA THR A 89 14.40 20.42 -6.32
C THR A 89 13.19 20.63 -5.41
N ARG A 90 13.40 20.76 -4.10
CA ARG A 90 12.34 20.83 -3.09
C ARG A 90 12.09 22.26 -2.62
N THR A 91 10.83 22.63 -2.61
CA THR A 91 10.36 23.89 -2.01
C THR A 91 9.42 23.56 -0.85
N ARG A 92 9.72 24.15 0.34
CA ARG A 92 8.95 23.94 1.57
C ARG A 92 8.42 25.25 2.12
N LEU A 93 7.12 25.28 2.34
CA LEU A 93 6.44 26.29 3.16
C LEU A 93 6.36 25.76 4.60
N SER A 94 6.67 26.62 5.57
CA SER A 94 6.50 26.36 7.00
C SER A 94 5.67 27.49 7.59
N ALA A 95 4.57 27.16 8.24
CA ALA A 95 3.66 28.13 8.85
C ALA A 95 3.41 27.76 10.32
N VAL A 96 3.49 28.74 11.20
CA VAL A 96 3.42 28.57 12.66
C VAL A 96 2.13 29.16 13.17
N TRP A 97 1.46 28.44 14.09
CA TRP A 97 0.36 28.94 14.92
C TRP A 97 0.72 28.74 16.39
N ARG A 98 0.33 29.73 17.23
CA ARG A 98 0.55 29.68 18.68
C ARG A 98 -0.70 30.01 19.43
N GLY A 99 -0.87 29.39 20.57
CA GLY A 99 -1.96 29.74 21.49
C GLY A 99 -2.12 28.74 22.61
N GLU A 100 -2.46 29.27 23.78
CA GLU A 100 -2.87 28.51 24.96
C GLU A 100 -1.94 27.34 25.34
N GLY A 101 -0.61 27.56 25.30
CA GLY A 101 0.38 26.54 25.65
C GLY A 101 0.72 25.56 24.52
N LEU A 102 0.33 25.85 23.28
CA LEU A 102 0.69 25.08 22.09
C LEU A 102 1.39 25.92 21.03
N GLU A 103 2.32 25.31 20.35
CA GLU A 103 2.88 25.74 19.08
C GLU A 103 2.65 24.65 18.04
N VAL A 104 2.08 25.02 16.91
CA VAL A 104 1.81 24.12 15.79
C VAL A 104 2.51 24.66 14.55
N THR A 105 3.40 23.88 13.98
CA THR A 105 4.06 24.22 12.71
C THR A 105 3.56 23.25 11.64
N VAL A 106 2.90 23.78 10.61
CA VAL A 106 2.47 23.00 9.44
C VAL A 106 3.49 23.20 8.33
N TYR A 107 3.89 22.10 7.73
CA TYR A 107 4.81 22.05 6.60
C TYR A 107 4.06 21.61 5.34
N VAL A 108 4.32 22.28 4.21
CA VAL A 108 3.88 21.85 2.88
C VAL A 108 5.10 21.81 1.98
N GLN A 109 5.39 20.67 1.36
CA GLN A 109 6.60 20.49 0.55
C GLN A 109 6.28 19.88 -0.81
N GLY A 110 6.67 20.57 -1.89
CA GLY A 110 6.68 20.04 -3.26
C GLY A 110 8.09 19.70 -3.72
N ASP A 111 8.17 18.93 -4.80
CA ASP A 111 9.41 18.54 -5.48
C ASP A 111 9.20 18.62 -6.99
N THR A 112 10.07 19.30 -7.73
CA THR A 112 9.96 19.45 -9.18
C THR A 112 10.23 18.17 -9.97
N ARG A 113 10.60 17.08 -9.32
CA ARG A 113 10.79 15.75 -9.94
C ARG A 113 9.50 14.94 -10.04
N ASN A 114 8.48 15.27 -9.26
CA ASN A 114 7.19 14.59 -9.24
C ASN A 114 6.04 15.55 -8.91
N ASP A 115 4.80 15.08 -8.96
CA ASP A 115 3.61 15.90 -8.73
C ASP A 115 3.00 15.75 -7.34
N ALA A 116 3.58 14.92 -6.47
CA ALA A 116 3.09 14.75 -5.11
C ALA A 116 3.60 15.87 -4.20
N VAL A 117 2.69 16.42 -3.42
CA VAL A 117 2.99 17.44 -2.42
C VAL A 117 2.72 16.85 -1.03
N ALA A 118 3.73 16.88 -0.17
CA ALA A 118 3.62 16.40 1.20
C ALA A 118 3.12 17.49 2.14
N GLN A 119 2.28 17.11 3.12
CA GLN A 119 1.87 17.96 4.23
C GLN A 119 1.94 17.19 5.56
N TRP A 120 2.46 17.84 6.60
CA TRP A 120 2.51 17.32 7.97
C TRP A 120 2.59 18.47 8.98
N ALA A 121 2.40 18.16 10.25
CA ALA A 121 2.52 19.12 11.32
C ALA A 121 3.45 18.63 12.44
N GLN A 122 4.09 19.59 13.12
CA GLN A 122 4.71 19.38 14.41
C GLN A 122 3.89 20.14 15.45
N VAL A 123 3.42 19.44 16.48
CA VAL A 123 2.66 20.00 17.61
C VAL A 123 3.55 19.94 18.84
N ARG A 124 3.86 21.09 19.43
CA ARG A 124 4.74 21.22 20.59
C ARG A 124 4.00 21.83 21.77
N SER A 125 4.15 21.23 22.95
CA SER A 125 3.72 21.85 24.21
C SER A 125 4.68 22.97 24.60
N THR A 126 4.14 24.17 24.83
CA THR A 126 4.85 25.35 25.35
C THR A 126 4.31 25.77 26.72
N GLY A 127 3.33 25.02 27.26
CA GLY A 127 2.76 25.22 28.59
C GLY A 127 3.51 24.45 29.68
N GLU A 128 3.08 24.64 30.91
CA GLU A 128 3.67 24.02 32.10
C GLU A 128 2.93 22.73 32.52
N GLU A 129 1.74 22.48 31.96
CA GLU A 129 0.91 21.31 32.28
C GLU A 129 0.85 20.34 31.10
N PRO A 130 0.74 19.03 31.36
CA PRO A 130 0.53 18.04 30.32
C PRO A 130 -0.82 18.23 29.64
N MET A 131 -0.90 17.85 28.36
CA MET A 131 -2.15 17.85 27.58
C MET A 131 -2.23 16.60 26.70
N TRP A 132 -3.45 16.26 26.27
CA TRP A 132 -3.69 15.11 25.42
C TRP A 132 -4.15 15.58 24.04
N LEU A 133 -3.41 15.17 23.01
CA LEU A 133 -3.88 15.29 21.65
C LEU A 133 -4.77 14.07 21.35
N THR A 134 -6.06 14.28 21.30
CA THR A 134 -7.03 13.23 20.96
C THR A 134 -7.26 13.15 19.45
N ARG A 135 -6.90 14.20 18.70
CA ARG A 135 -6.76 14.20 17.25
C ARG A 135 -5.57 15.04 16.86
N ALA A 136 -4.73 14.49 15.96
CA ALA A 136 -3.58 15.18 15.41
C ALA A 136 -3.44 14.86 13.90
N PHE A 137 -4.16 15.62 13.07
CA PHE A 137 -3.99 15.60 11.63
C PHE A 137 -2.86 16.52 11.20
N GLY A 138 -2.15 16.18 10.13
CA GLY A 138 -1.01 16.95 9.62
C GLY A 138 -1.36 18.27 8.95
N GLY A 139 -2.58 18.74 9.09
CA GLY A 139 -3.22 19.82 8.39
C GLY A 139 -4.32 19.30 7.48
N ALA A 140 -4.93 20.19 6.69
CA ALA A 140 -5.95 19.81 5.74
C ALA A 140 -5.68 20.38 4.35
N TRP A 141 -6.13 19.65 3.35
CA TRP A 141 -6.17 20.06 1.96
C TRP A 141 -7.54 20.70 1.67
N ASP A 142 -7.58 22.02 1.53
CA ASP A 142 -8.76 22.73 1.03
C ASP A 142 -8.73 22.73 -0.50
N LEU A 143 -9.24 21.65 -1.10
CA LEU A 143 -9.23 21.44 -2.55
C LEU A 143 -10.24 22.35 -3.25
N PRO A 144 -9.88 23.00 -4.36
CA PRO A 144 -10.77 23.90 -5.11
C PRO A 144 -11.75 23.09 -5.99
N VAL A 145 -12.59 22.30 -5.37
CA VAL A 145 -13.63 21.50 -6.02
C VAL A 145 -14.99 21.98 -5.55
N GLY A 146 -15.87 22.32 -6.49
CA GLY A 146 -17.18 22.87 -6.21
C GLY A 146 -18.18 21.86 -5.61
N PRO A 147 -19.40 22.34 -5.31
CA PRO A 147 -20.45 21.51 -4.73
C PRO A 147 -20.82 20.34 -5.64
N GLY A 148 -21.18 19.22 -5.02
CA GLY A 148 -21.49 17.97 -5.72
C GLY A 148 -20.25 17.19 -6.18
N ALA A 149 -19.12 17.38 -5.53
CA ALA A 149 -17.93 16.58 -5.75
C ALA A 149 -18.20 15.08 -5.59
N ARG A 150 -17.47 14.26 -6.34
CA ARG A 150 -17.42 12.80 -6.15
C ARG A 150 -16.18 12.44 -5.38
N VAL A 151 -16.35 11.54 -4.42
CA VAL A 151 -15.25 10.97 -3.65
C VAL A 151 -15.09 9.51 -4.01
N GLY A 152 -13.90 9.14 -4.50
CA GLY A 152 -13.51 7.75 -4.69
C GLY A 152 -12.70 7.26 -3.50
N ALA A 153 -12.87 5.99 -3.14
CA ALA A 153 -12.08 5.28 -2.15
C ALA A 153 -11.86 3.83 -2.58
N LEU A 154 -10.90 3.15 -1.98
CA LEU A 154 -10.68 1.72 -2.12
C LEU A 154 -11.19 1.06 -0.84
N ALA A 155 -12.31 0.37 -0.95
CA ALA A 155 -12.95 -0.33 0.15
C ALA A 155 -12.79 -1.85 0.02
N GLY A 156 -13.09 -2.59 1.08
CA GLY A 156 -13.05 -4.06 1.01
C GLY A 156 -13.21 -4.75 2.35
N GLU A 157 -12.78 -5.98 2.34
CA GLU A 157 -12.68 -6.87 3.49
C GLU A 157 -11.56 -7.88 3.22
N TRP A 158 -11.21 -8.72 4.17
CA TRP A 158 -10.25 -9.79 3.96
C TRP A 158 -10.67 -10.68 2.77
N SER A 159 -9.72 -10.96 1.88
CA SER A 159 -9.91 -11.68 0.60
C SER A 159 -10.80 -10.95 -0.43
N ARG A 160 -11.10 -9.67 -0.23
CA ARG A 160 -11.80 -8.79 -1.18
C ARG A 160 -11.35 -7.34 -0.99
N GLU A 161 -10.06 -7.14 -0.86
CA GLU A 161 -9.47 -5.82 -0.63
C GLU A 161 -9.55 -4.94 -1.87
N LEU A 162 -9.39 -3.63 -1.65
CA LEU A 162 -9.11 -2.63 -2.68
C LEU A 162 -10.18 -2.49 -3.77
N THR A 163 -11.44 -2.78 -3.45
CA THR A 163 -12.57 -2.57 -4.37
C THR A 163 -12.82 -1.08 -4.56
N PRO A 164 -12.75 -0.53 -5.80
CA PRO A 164 -13.05 0.88 -6.05
C PRO A 164 -14.51 1.18 -5.76
N VAL A 165 -14.76 2.22 -4.95
CA VAL A 165 -16.08 2.75 -4.66
C VAL A 165 -16.11 4.25 -4.88
N THR A 166 -17.24 4.78 -5.39
CA THR A 166 -17.43 6.21 -5.60
C THR A 166 -18.73 6.65 -4.98
N VAL A 167 -18.69 7.75 -4.22
CA VAL A 167 -19.86 8.34 -3.62
C VAL A 167 -19.97 9.82 -4.02
N ASP A 168 -21.20 10.30 -4.23
CA ASP A 168 -21.44 11.74 -4.31
C ASP A 168 -21.28 12.31 -2.90
N LEU A 169 -20.41 13.32 -2.74
CA LEU A 169 -20.16 13.92 -1.43
C LEU A 169 -21.41 14.65 -0.94
N PRO A 170 -22.03 14.17 0.16
CA PRO A 170 -23.19 14.85 0.73
C PRO A 170 -22.78 16.18 1.37
N ALA A 171 -23.76 17.02 1.69
CA ALA A 171 -23.54 18.14 2.60
C ALA A 171 -23.19 17.58 3.99
N GLY A 172 -21.89 17.57 4.33
CA GLY A 172 -21.36 16.97 5.56
C GLY A 172 -20.05 16.26 5.34
N THR A 173 -19.81 15.22 6.11
CA THR A 173 -18.53 14.49 6.17
C THR A 173 -18.68 13.07 5.60
N PHE A 174 -17.81 12.70 4.66
CA PHE A 174 -17.46 11.31 4.36
C PHE A 174 -16.20 10.95 5.17
N ALA A 175 -16.20 9.83 5.87
CA ALA A 175 -15.09 9.42 6.71
C ALA A 175 -14.73 7.94 6.50
N ILE A 176 -13.44 7.66 6.44
CA ILE A 176 -12.84 6.32 6.37
C ILE A 176 -11.71 6.20 7.41
N GLY A 177 -11.34 4.99 7.76
CA GLY A 177 -10.26 4.78 8.73
C GLY A 177 -10.09 3.33 9.16
N SER A 178 -9.11 3.11 10.04
CA SER A 178 -8.85 1.83 10.71
C SER A 178 -8.60 2.05 12.20
N ARG A 179 -9.12 1.16 13.03
CA ARG A 179 -8.89 1.09 14.49
C ARG A 179 -8.18 -0.20 14.89
N GLN A 180 -7.60 -0.89 13.92
CA GLN A 180 -7.09 -2.26 14.06
C GLN A 180 -5.59 -2.34 14.40
N GLY A 181 -4.91 -1.19 14.57
CA GLY A 181 -3.45 -1.16 14.74
C GLY A 181 -2.66 -1.42 13.46
N VAL A 182 -3.35 -1.67 12.35
CA VAL A 182 -2.82 -1.81 11.00
C VAL A 182 -3.64 -0.98 10.03
N THR A 183 -3.17 -0.83 8.77
CA THR A 183 -3.82 -0.02 7.73
C THR A 183 -5.26 -0.44 7.46
N SER A 184 -5.58 -1.73 7.46
CA SER A 184 -6.91 -2.34 7.31
C SER A 184 -7.22 -2.90 5.93
N HIS A 185 -7.99 -3.99 5.92
CA HIS A 185 -8.61 -4.56 4.72
C HIS A 185 -9.84 -3.76 4.26
N THR A 186 -10.45 -2.99 5.19
CA THR A 186 -11.72 -2.29 4.93
C THR A 186 -11.53 -1.07 4.05
N TYR A 187 -10.46 -0.30 4.26
CA TYR A 187 -10.14 0.88 3.45
C TYR A 187 -8.63 1.02 3.27
N ALA A 188 -8.20 1.34 2.05
CA ALA A 188 -6.87 1.91 1.84
C ALA A 188 -6.85 3.40 2.26
N PRO A 189 -5.73 3.92 2.80
CA PRO A 189 -5.63 5.28 3.30
C PRO A 189 -5.47 6.30 2.14
N VAL A 190 -6.31 6.22 1.13
CA VAL A 190 -6.32 7.09 -0.04
C VAL A 190 -7.75 7.41 -0.47
N VAL A 191 -7.99 8.67 -0.84
CA VAL A 191 -9.23 9.13 -1.44
C VAL A 191 -8.94 9.92 -2.70
N THR A 192 -9.85 9.85 -3.68
CA THR A 192 -9.87 10.77 -4.81
C THR A 192 -11.03 11.73 -4.67
N VAL A 193 -10.84 12.97 -5.12
CA VAL A 193 -11.88 14.02 -5.13
C VAL A 193 -11.90 14.64 -6.52
N ALA A 194 -13.05 14.56 -7.17
CA ALA A 194 -13.24 15.12 -8.50
C ALA A 194 -14.56 15.90 -8.58
N PRO A 195 -14.65 16.95 -9.41
CA PRO A 195 -15.93 17.58 -9.68
C PRO A 195 -16.87 16.60 -10.39
N ARG A 196 -18.18 16.80 -10.27
CA ARG A 196 -19.16 16.00 -11.02
C ARG A 196 -19.05 16.26 -12.52
N GLU A 197 -18.78 17.50 -12.88
CA GLU A 197 -18.59 17.97 -14.25
C GLU A 197 -17.38 18.91 -14.27
N GLY A 198 -16.61 18.88 -15.34
CA GLY A 198 -15.40 19.70 -15.51
C GLY A 198 -14.11 18.91 -15.35
N GLU A 199 -13.00 19.63 -15.35
CA GLU A 199 -11.64 19.11 -15.33
C GLU A 199 -11.00 19.28 -13.96
N GLY A 200 -9.98 18.46 -13.70
CA GLY A 200 -9.18 18.48 -12.48
C GLY A 200 -9.68 17.51 -11.42
N ALA A 201 -8.86 16.51 -11.14
CA ALA A 201 -9.06 15.54 -10.09
C ALA A 201 -7.90 15.59 -9.09
N TYR A 202 -8.19 15.26 -7.84
CA TYR A 202 -7.21 15.24 -6.76
C TYR A 202 -7.21 13.87 -6.10
N ALA A 203 -6.04 13.42 -5.67
CA ALA A 203 -5.93 12.30 -4.76
C ALA A 203 -5.19 12.74 -3.50
N VAL A 204 -5.62 12.25 -2.34
CA VAL A 204 -4.96 12.48 -1.05
C VAL A 204 -4.74 11.13 -0.39
N ALA A 205 -3.50 10.84 -0.01
CA ALA A 205 -3.12 9.63 0.70
C ALA A 205 -2.46 9.96 2.04
N LEU A 206 -2.72 9.12 3.04
CA LEU A 206 -2.02 9.15 4.33
C LEU A 206 -0.90 8.12 4.35
N ALA A 207 0.30 8.54 4.71
CA ALA A 207 1.46 7.68 4.89
C ALA A 207 1.55 7.22 6.36
N TRP A 208 0.82 6.16 6.71
CA TRP A 208 0.77 5.60 8.06
C TRP A 208 0.22 4.18 8.07
N SER A 209 0.87 3.28 8.78
CA SER A 209 0.56 1.84 8.79
C SER A 209 -0.14 1.36 10.09
N GLY A 210 -0.42 2.24 11.03
CA GLY A 210 -1.18 1.95 12.25
C GLY A 210 -2.66 2.32 12.11
N SER A 211 -3.36 2.49 13.24
CA SER A 211 -4.72 3.02 13.24
C SER A 211 -4.76 4.46 12.74
N TRP A 212 -5.73 4.79 11.89
CA TRP A 212 -5.80 6.07 11.21
C TRP A 212 -7.24 6.51 10.94
N SER A 213 -7.41 7.80 10.68
CA SER A 213 -8.67 8.40 10.30
C SER A 213 -8.46 9.43 9.18
N MET A 214 -9.36 9.46 8.21
CA MET A 214 -9.41 10.44 7.13
C MET A 214 -10.83 10.94 6.96
N THR A 215 -10.99 12.26 6.81
CA THR A 215 -12.30 12.92 6.61
C THR A 215 -12.27 13.74 5.33
N VAL A 216 -13.37 13.72 4.60
CA VAL A 216 -13.64 14.53 3.42
C VAL A 216 -14.91 15.34 3.68
N ASP A 217 -14.76 16.63 3.85
CA ASP A 217 -15.85 17.54 4.22
C ASP A 217 -16.23 18.44 3.04
N ALA A 218 -17.51 18.49 2.70
CA ALA A 218 -18.05 19.54 1.85
C ALA A 218 -18.08 20.85 2.64
N ALA A 219 -17.28 21.83 2.24
CA ALA A 219 -17.28 23.15 2.89
C ALA A 219 -18.60 23.86 2.63
N PRO A 220 -19.43 24.11 3.67
CA PRO A 220 -20.67 24.86 3.45
C PRO A 220 -20.32 26.27 3.01
N PHE A 221 -21.09 26.77 2.02
CA PHE A 221 -20.92 28.11 1.49
C PHE A 221 -19.57 28.41 0.79
N ALA A 222 -18.77 27.40 0.56
CA ALA A 222 -17.53 27.49 -0.20
C ALA A 222 -17.51 26.43 -1.30
N ASP A 223 -16.99 26.80 -2.46
CA ASP A 223 -16.76 25.84 -3.56
C ASP A 223 -15.45 25.08 -3.30
N ARG A 224 -15.40 24.37 -2.17
CA ARG A 224 -14.22 23.66 -1.70
C ARG A 224 -14.58 22.36 -0.98
N VAL A 225 -13.68 21.39 -1.12
CA VAL A 225 -13.70 20.14 -0.36
C VAL A 225 -12.47 20.13 0.55
N ARG A 226 -12.68 19.88 1.84
CA ARG A 226 -11.60 19.79 2.83
C ARG A 226 -11.28 18.36 3.16
N VAL A 227 -10.02 17.94 2.94
CA VAL A 227 -9.54 16.60 3.28
C VAL A 227 -8.52 16.69 4.40
N GLY A 228 -8.79 16.02 5.51
CA GLY A 228 -7.87 15.90 6.64
C GLY A 228 -7.61 14.44 6.97
N ALA A 229 -6.37 14.10 7.37
CA ALA A 229 -6.02 12.76 7.78
C ALA A 229 -4.87 12.73 8.81
N GLY A 230 -4.85 11.67 9.61
CA GLY A 230 -3.82 11.43 10.62
C GLY A 230 -4.07 10.16 11.42
N THR A 231 -3.44 10.08 12.59
CA THR A 231 -3.68 8.98 13.53
C THR A 231 -5.13 8.96 14.00
N ASP A 232 -5.65 7.76 14.23
CA ASP A 232 -7.02 7.57 14.72
C ASP A 232 -7.22 8.18 16.11
N ASP A 233 -8.36 8.88 16.30
CA ASP A 233 -8.67 9.63 17.53
C ASP A 233 -9.26 8.77 18.66
N GLU A 234 -9.56 7.50 18.41
CA GLU A 234 -10.03 6.56 19.43
C GLU A 234 -8.89 5.69 20.00
N THR A 235 -7.90 5.34 19.18
CA THR A 235 -6.82 4.39 19.53
C THR A 235 -5.44 5.02 19.60
N GLY A 236 -5.30 6.32 19.34
CA GLY A 236 -4.03 7.03 19.26
C GLY A 236 -4.03 8.35 20.03
N VAL A 237 -4.49 8.35 21.30
CA VAL A 237 -4.47 9.55 22.16
C VAL A 237 -3.05 9.77 22.69
N ILE A 238 -2.46 10.92 22.36
CA ILE A 238 -1.06 11.26 22.62
C ILE A 238 -0.99 12.13 23.86
N LEU A 239 -0.20 11.70 24.86
CA LEU A 239 0.16 12.53 26.00
C LEU A 239 1.34 13.43 25.62
N LEU A 240 1.08 14.73 25.59
CA LEU A 240 2.08 15.75 25.31
C LEU A 240 2.54 16.42 26.61
N GLU A 241 3.64 15.95 27.17
CA GLU A 241 4.28 16.50 28.35
C GLU A 241 4.80 17.94 28.09
N PRO A 242 5.01 18.78 29.12
CA PRO A 242 5.62 20.09 28.96
C PRO A 242 6.93 20.05 28.17
N GLY A 243 7.02 20.85 27.11
CA GLY A 243 8.18 20.90 26.23
C GLY A 243 8.27 19.77 25.19
N ALA A 244 7.47 18.73 25.30
CA ALA A 244 7.44 17.62 24.33
C ALA A 244 6.81 18.03 22.99
N SER A 245 7.10 17.28 21.94
CA SER A 245 6.53 17.50 20.62
C SER A 245 6.10 16.19 19.97
N PHE A 246 5.03 16.25 19.19
CA PHE A 246 4.55 15.18 18.33
C PHE A 246 4.60 15.61 16.87
N THR A 247 5.20 14.78 16.02
CA THR A 247 5.14 14.95 14.57
C THR A 247 4.10 14.00 14.00
N THR A 248 3.15 14.57 13.28
CA THR A 248 2.05 13.80 12.65
C THR A 248 2.56 12.94 11.49
N PRO A 249 1.85 11.89 11.11
CA PRO A 249 2.04 11.27 9.81
C PRO A 249 1.95 12.28 8.67
N ARG A 250 2.60 11.97 7.55
CA ARG A 250 2.51 12.78 6.33
C ARG A 250 1.26 12.41 5.54
N THR A 251 0.60 13.42 5.00
CA THR A 251 -0.32 13.26 3.88
C THR A 251 0.37 13.68 2.61
N TYR A 252 0.04 13.01 1.51
CA TYR A 252 0.47 13.41 0.18
C TYR A 252 -0.77 13.71 -0.66
N ALA A 253 -0.68 14.74 -1.48
CA ALA A 253 -1.73 15.06 -2.43
C ALA A 253 -1.16 15.22 -3.84
N ILE A 254 -1.92 14.81 -4.84
CA ILE A 254 -1.62 14.95 -6.27
C ILE A 254 -2.83 15.55 -6.97
N ARG A 255 -2.59 16.37 -8.00
CA ARG A 255 -3.60 16.85 -8.94
C ARG A 255 -3.30 16.31 -10.34
N SER A 256 -4.35 15.91 -11.06
CA SER A 256 -4.28 15.55 -12.48
C SER A 256 -5.49 16.13 -13.24
N GLU A 257 -5.51 16.00 -14.56
CA GLU A 257 -6.61 16.49 -15.41
C GLU A 257 -7.90 15.68 -15.17
N ASN A 258 -7.76 14.38 -14.89
CA ASN A 258 -8.86 13.45 -14.62
C ASN A 258 -8.44 12.38 -13.62
N VAL A 259 -9.39 11.53 -13.20
CA VAL A 259 -9.15 10.47 -12.18
C VAL A 259 -8.20 9.38 -12.70
N ASP A 260 -8.25 9.04 -14.00
CA ASP A 260 -7.39 7.98 -14.55
C ASP A 260 -5.92 8.40 -14.57
N ASP A 261 -5.63 9.69 -14.76
CA ASP A 261 -4.26 10.23 -14.72
C ASP A 261 -3.68 10.23 -13.32
N LEU A 262 -4.52 10.27 -12.26
CA LEU A 262 -4.04 10.25 -10.88
C LEU A 262 -3.23 8.99 -10.56
N SER A 263 -3.65 7.82 -11.04
CA SER A 263 -2.91 6.56 -10.79
C SER A 263 -1.49 6.62 -11.38
N ARG A 264 -1.33 7.15 -12.59
CA ARG A 264 -0.01 7.29 -13.22
C ARG A 264 0.89 8.28 -12.49
N ALA A 265 0.32 9.38 -12.02
CA ALA A 265 1.05 10.36 -11.22
C ALA A 265 1.49 9.79 -9.86
N TRP A 266 0.63 8.96 -9.20
CA TRP A 266 1.01 8.21 -8.00
C TRP A 266 2.15 7.24 -8.27
N HIS A 267 2.06 6.41 -9.30
CA HIS A 267 3.10 5.45 -9.65
C HIS A 267 4.45 6.14 -9.95
N ALA A 268 4.42 7.31 -10.61
CA ALA A 268 5.63 8.09 -10.84
C ALA A 268 6.23 8.62 -9.53
N PHE A 269 5.41 9.16 -8.63
CA PHE A 269 5.84 9.59 -7.30
C PHE A 269 6.45 8.43 -6.50
N GLU A 270 5.78 7.28 -6.45
CA GLU A 270 6.24 6.10 -5.72
C GLU A 270 7.61 5.64 -6.22
N ARG A 271 7.80 5.54 -7.53
CA ARG A 271 9.09 5.16 -8.13
C ARG A 271 10.22 6.15 -7.80
N ILE A 272 9.93 7.45 -7.72
CA ILE A 272 10.93 8.50 -7.45
C ILE A 272 11.26 8.63 -5.96
N GLU A 273 10.25 8.57 -5.08
CA GLU A 273 10.40 8.96 -3.67
C GLU A 273 10.36 7.78 -2.69
N LEU A 274 9.71 6.67 -3.02
CA LEU A 274 9.55 5.56 -2.09
C LEU A 274 10.50 4.41 -2.42
N ARG A 275 10.78 4.20 -3.69
CA ARG A 275 11.61 3.09 -4.14
C ARG A 275 13.05 3.24 -3.65
N ARG A 276 13.61 2.13 -3.22
CA ARG A 276 15.03 2.05 -2.86
C ARG A 276 15.91 2.11 -4.10
N ASP A 277 17.17 2.52 -3.90
CA ASP A 277 18.18 2.53 -4.95
C ASP A 277 18.34 1.11 -5.54
N SER A 278 18.12 0.98 -6.84
CA SER A 278 17.84 -0.27 -7.55
C SER A 278 19.03 -1.19 -7.75
N SER A 279 20.22 -0.85 -7.27
CA SER A 279 21.45 -1.63 -7.53
C SER A 279 21.43 -3.03 -6.92
N THR A 280 20.52 -3.34 -5.98
CA THR A 280 20.46 -4.63 -5.27
C THR A 280 19.10 -5.36 -5.37
N HIS A 281 18.06 -4.73 -5.94
CA HIS A 281 16.70 -5.29 -5.92
C HIS A 281 16.20 -5.59 -7.33
N HIS A 282 16.42 -6.84 -7.76
CA HIS A 282 15.62 -7.42 -8.82
C HIS A 282 14.37 -8.01 -8.17
N HIS A 283 13.19 -7.69 -8.70
CA HIS A 283 11.94 -8.36 -8.33
C HIS A 283 11.97 -9.80 -8.83
N PRO A 284 12.35 -10.78 -8.00
CA PRO A 284 12.54 -12.16 -8.45
C PRO A 284 11.20 -12.84 -8.71
N VAL A 285 11.20 -13.86 -9.55
CA VAL A 285 10.11 -14.83 -9.60
C VAL A 285 10.20 -15.68 -8.33
N VAL A 286 9.18 -15.58 -7.48
CA VAL A 286 9.12 -16.25 -6.18
C VAL A 286 8.38 -17.57 -6.30
N TYR A 287 8.86 -18.63 -5.65
CA TYR A 287 8.04 -19.77 -5.26
C TYR A 287 7.81 -19.71 -3.74
N ASN A 288 6.56 -19.81 -3.31
CA ASN A 288 6.21 -19.86 -1.88
C ASN A 288 5.51 -21.18 -1.55
N SER A 289 5.91 -21.82 -0.45
CA SER A 289 5.47 -23.17 -0.11
C SER A 289 4.09 -23.26 0.55
N TRP A 290 3.45 -22.13 0.94
CA TRP A 290 2.25 -22.12 1.78
C TRP A 290 1.13 -23.01 1.25
N TYR A 291 0.65 -22.76 0.04
CA TYR A 291 -0.48 -23.50 -0.53
C TYR A 291 -0.16 -24.97 -0.88
N ALA A 292 1.11 -25.34 -0.91
CA ALA A 292 1.53 -26.71 -1.15
C ALA A 292 1.62 -27.57 0.12
N THR A 293 1.91 -26.95 1.28
CA THR A 293 2.25 -27.70 2.49
C THR A 293 1.53 -27.22 3.76
N GLU A 294 1.02 -25.98 3.77
CA GLU A 294 0.51 -25.36 5.00
C GLU A 294 1.47 -25.62 6.18
N PHE A 295 0.99 -26.19 7.29
CA PHE A 295 1.79 -26.51 8.47
C PHE A 295 2.56 -27.85 8.38
N ASP A 296 2.28 -28.70 7.37
CA ASP A 296 3.00 -29.97 7.18
C ASP A 296 4.32 -29.78 6.44
N VAL A 297 5.21 -29.09 7.08
CA VAL A 297 6.52 -28.74 6.54
C VAL A 297 7.54 -29.82 6.90
N GLN A 298 8.09 -30.52 5.88
CA GLN A 298 9.10 -31.55 6.01
C GLN A 298 10.26 -31.27 5.05
N VAL A 299 11.52 -31.45 5.49
CA VAL A 299 12.70 -31.08 4.71
C VAL A 299 12.73 -31.74 3.32
N ASP A 300 12.46 -33.05 3.23
CA ASP A 300 12.49 -33.78 1.96
C ASP A 300 11.41 -33.32 1.00
N HIS A 301 10.22 -32.98 1.52
CA HIS A 301 9.12 -32.44 0.73
C HIS A 301 9.45 -31.04 0.20
N GLN A 302 10.04 -30.17 1.04
CA GLN A 302 10.48 -28.84 0.62
C GLN A 302 11.60 -28.91 -0.43
N LEU A 303 12.53 -29.84 -0.32
CA LEU A 303 13.57 -30.07 -1.34
C LEU A 303 13.00 -30.54 -2.67
N ALA A 304 12.02 -31.43 -2.65
CA ALA A 304 11.32 -31.88 -3.86
C ALA A 304 10.54 -30.72 -4.53
N LEU A 305 9.87 -29.87 -3.75
CA LEU A 305 9.23 -28.65 -4.26
C LEU A 305 10.24 -27.66 -4.84
N ALA A 306 11.41 -27.49 -4.20
CA ALA A 306 12.47 -26.61 -4.67
C ALA A 306 13.04 -27.06 -6.03
N GLU A 307 13.22 -28.37 -6.25
CA GLU A 307 13.60 -28.92 -7.56
C GLU A 307 12.59 -28.53 -8.64
N ARG A 308 11.28 -28.66 -8.36
CA ARG A 308 10.22 -28.29 -9.32
C ARG A 308 10.12 -26.80 -9.54
N ALA A 309 10.28 -26.00 -8.48
CA ALA A 309 10.30 -24.55 -8.56
C ALA A 309 11.45 -24.04 -9.44
N ALA A 310 12.64 -24.59 -9.26
CA ALA A 310 13.78 -24.28 -10.13
C ALA A 310 13.51 -24.66 -11.59
N ALA A 311 12.91 -25.84 -11.83
CA ALA A 311 12.60 -26.31 -13.17
C ALA A 311 11.61 -25.43 -13.94
N ILE A 312 10.65 -24.77 -13.25
CA ILE A 312 9.77 -23.78 -13.88
C ILE A 312 10.39 -22.39 -13.96
N GLY A 313 11.57 -22.18 -13.36
CA GLY A 313 12.32 -20.93 -13.45
C GLY A 313 12.10 -19.96 -12.29
N ALA A 314 11.66 -20.41 -11.11
CA ALA A 314 11.69 -19.59 -9.91
C ALA A 314 13.11 -19.12 -9.58
N GLU A 315 13.24 -17.94 -9.00
CA GLU A 315 14.53 -17.31 -8.65
C GLU A 315 14.74 -17.29 -7.13
N VAL A 316 13.65 -17.38 -6.36
CA VAL A 316 13.65 -17.46 -4.89
C VAL A 316 12.67 -18.54 -4.47
N PHE A 317 13.08 -19.37 -3.51
CA PHE A 317 12.21 -20.32 -2.81
C PHE A 317 11.96 -19.80 -1.39
N VAL A 318 10.71 -19.54 -1.05
CA VAL A 318 10.29 -19.05 0.27
C VAL A 318 9.66 -20.19 1.06
N LEU A 319 10.27 -20.53 2.19
CA LEU A 319 9.69 -21.39 3.20
C LEU A 319 8.70 -20.55 4.03
N ASP A 320 7.41 -20.81 3.86
CA ASP A 320 6.33 -20.08 4.55
C ASP A 320 6.11 -20.60 5.99
N ASP A 321 4.98 -20.34 6.62
CA ASP A 321 4.65 -20.73 7.99
C ASP A 321 4.84 -22.24 8.24
N GLY A 322 5.11 -22.63 9.50
CA GLY A 322 5.23 -24.04 9.90
C GLY A 322 6.65 -24.54 10.14
N TRP A 323 7.71 -23.75 9.97
CA TRP A 323 9.11 -24.18 10.09
C TRP A 323 9.66 -24.18 11.52
N PHE A 324 9.05 -23.42 12.44
CA PHE A 324 9.57 -23.20 13.80
C PHE A 324 8.92 -24.10 14.83
N HIS A 325 9.49 -24.09 16.03
CA HIS A 325 9.18 -25.04 17.11
C HIS A 325 7.70 -25.05 17.48
N GLY A 326 7.13 -26.25 17.54
CA GLY A 326 5.75 -26.49 17.94
C GLY A 326 4.69 -25.98 16.96
N ARG A 327 5.08 -25.42 15.81
CA ARG A 327 4.15 -24.87 14.81
C ARG A 327 3.58 -25.98 13.94
N THR A 328 2.50 -26.60 14.42
CA THR A 328 1.78 -27.66 13.71
C THR A 328 0.36 -27.26 13.29
N SER A 329 -0.09 -26.08 13.73
CA SER A 329 -1.36 -25.45 13.38
C SER A 329 -1.29 -23.96 13.68
N ASP A 330 -2.32 -23.21 13.35
CA ASP A 330 -2.46 -21.80 13.70
C ASP A 330 -2.66 -21.54 15.22
N ALA A 331 -2.87 -22.60 16.01
CA ALA A 331 -3.15 -22.50 17.44
C ALA A 331 -1.92 -22.64 18.35
N SER A 332 -0.74 -22.99 17.80
CA SER A 332 0.45 -23.32 18.60
C SER A 332 1.75 -22.77 18.00
N GLY A 333 2.73 -22.57 18.86
CA GLY A 333 4.14 -22.29 18.49
C GLY A 333 4.45 -20.86 18.08
N LEU A 334 3.46 -20.02 17.73
CA LEU A 334 3.74 -18.66 17.30
C LEU A 334 4.39 -17.85 18.44
N GLY A 335 5.57 -17.30 18.18
CA GLY A 335 6.45 -16.66 19.16
C GLY A 335 7.76 -17.41 19.40
N ASP A 336 7.77 -18.73 19.16
CA ASP A 336 8.92 -19.60 19.41
C ASP A 336 9.82 -19.75 18.16
N TRP A 337 10.48 -18.66 17.78
CA TRP A 337 11.19 -18.47 16.51
C TRP A 337 12.51 -19.25 16.40
N HIS A 338 12.53 -20.49 16.80
CA HIS A 338 13.67 -21.40 16.59
C HIS A 338 13.25 -22.64 15.78
N VAL A 339 14.17 -23.14 14.98
CA VAL A 339 13.89 -24.22 14.03
C VAL A 339 13.33 -25.46 14.74
N ASP A 340 12.24 -26.01 14.25
CA ASP A 340 11.68 -27.26 14.76
C ASP A 340 12.58 -28.45 14.37
N ARG A 341 13.20 -29.06 15.38
CA ARG A 341 14.12 -30.16 15.19
C ARG A 341 13.46 -31.49 14.79
N ALA A 342 12.15 -31.62 14.95
CA ALA A 342 11.42 -32.78 14.44
C ALA A 342 11.22 -32.67 12.92
N LYS A 343 11.04 -31.47 12.40
CA LYS A 343 10.88 -31.18 10.96
C LYS A 343 12.24 -31.01 10.26
N PHE A 344 13.20 -30.39 10.92
CA PHE A 344 14.55 -30.07 10.42
C PHE A 344 15.61 -30.55 11.44
N PRO A 345 15.93 -31.86 11.47
CA PRO A 345 16.88 -32.42 12.45
C PRO A 345 18.25 -31.72 12.48
N ASP A 346 18.74 -31.38 11.29
CA ASP A 346 20.05 -30.73 11.07
C ASP A 346 19.95 -29.20 10.90
N GLY A 347 18.77 -28.61 11.22
CA GLY A 347 18.49 -27.19 11.03
C GLY A 347 18.09 -26.84 9.59
N LEU A 348 18.09 -25.53 9.25
CA LEU A 348 17.71 -25.08 7.92
C LEU A 348 18.80 -25.26 6.86
N ALA A 349 20.06 -25.47 7.26
CA ALA A 349 21.19 -25.53 6.34
C ALA A 349 21.00 -26.55 5.20
N PRO A 350 20.53 -27.80 5.43
CA PRO A 350 20.33 -28.76 4.32
C PRO A 350 19.30 -28.28 3.29
N LEU A 351 18.23 -27.62 3.72
CA LEU A 351 17.22 -27.05 2.81
C LEU A 351 17.80 -25.84 2.05
N ILE A 352 18.48 -24.93 2.74
CA ILE A 352 19.12 -23.76 2.13
C ILE A 352 20.13 -24.18 1.07
N ASP A 353 21.00 -25.15 1.40
CA ASP A 353 22.01 -25.67 0.47
C ASP A 353 21.37 -26.37 -0.73
N GLY A 354 20.30 -27.15 -0.53
CA GLY A 354 19.54 -27.76 -1.60
C GLY A 354 18.90 -26.74 -2.55
N VAL A 355 18.24 -25.72 -2.02
CA VAL A 355 17.66 -24.62 -2.80
C VAL A 355 18.75 -23.90 -3.61
N ARG A 356 19.87 -23.57 -2.97
CA ARG A 356 21.02 -22.93 -3.64
C ARG A 356 21.66 -23.83 -4.68
N GLY A 357 21.71 -25.14 -4.43
CA GLY A 357 22.19 -26.14 -5.39
C GLY A 357 21.40 -26.14 -6.70
N HIS A 358 20.15 -25.70 -6.68
CA HIS A 358 19.30 -25.47 -7.86
C HIS A 358 19.43 -24.07 -8.46
N GLY A 359 20.31 -23.20 -7.94
CA GLY A 359 20.55 -21.85 -8.45
C GLY A 359 19.54 -20.80 -7.96
N MET A 360 18.69 -21.15 -7.00
CA MET A 360 17.74 -20.21 -6.38
C MET A 360 18.31 -19.59 -5.11
N ARG A 361 17.77 -18.44 -4.72
CA ARG A 361 17.96 -17.84 -3.39
C ARG A 361 16.93 -18.42 -2.42
N PHE A 362 17.21 -18.35 -1.12
CA PHE A 362 16.32 -18.84 -0.08
C PHE A 362 15.66 -17.67 0.67
N GLY A 363 14.37 -17.83 0.96
CA GLY A 363 13.54 -16.91 1.73
C GLY A 363 12.80 -17.61 2.86
N ILE A 364 12.31 -16.81 3.81
CA ILE A 364 11.57 -17.32 4.98
C ILE A 364 10.45 -16.38 5.39
N TRP A 365 9.39 -16.93 5.98
CA TRP A 365 8.25 -16.22 6.56
C TRP A 365 8.42 -16.05 8.08
N VAL A 366 7.96 -14.91 8.60
CA VAL A 366 7.85 -14.63 10.02
C VAL A 366 6.59 -13.82 10.34
N GLU A 367 6.01 -13.99 11.55
CA GLU A 367 4.90 -13.19 12.11
C GLU A 367 5.26 -12.72 13.53
N PRO A 368 6.23 -11.82 13.70
CA PRO A 368 6.84 -11.56 15.00
C PRO A 368 6.04 -10.59 15.89
N GLU A 369 4.93 -10.08 15.41
CA GLU A 369 4.05 -9.17 16.17
C GLU A 369 2.98 -9.91 16.96
N CYS A 370 2.85 -11.22 16.77
CA CYS A 370 1.82 -12.05 17.39
C CYS A 370 2.41 -13.23 18.16
N VAL A 371 1.61 -13.80 19.06
CA VAL A 371 1.99 -14.94 19.90
C VAL A 371 0.79 -15.83 20.17
N ASN A 372 0.96 -17.17 20.14
CA ASN A 372 -0.06 -18.09 20.59
C ASN A 372 -0.05 -18.23 22.13
N SER A 373 -1.20 -18.53 22.70
CA SER A 373 -1.28 -18.94 24.12
C SER A 373 -0.50 -20.23 24.40
N ASP A 374 -0.39 -21.11 23.40
CA ASP A 374 0.43 -22.31 23.42
C ASP A 374 1.78 -22.05 22.76
N SER A 375 2.62 -21.25 23.42
CA SER A 375 4.02 -21.00 23.08
C SER A 375 4.86 -20.86 24.34
N ASP A 376 6.15 -21.12 24.26
CA ASP A 376 7.09 -20.91 25.37
C ASP A 376 7.27 -19.42 25.65
N LEU A 377 7.23 -18.57 24.61
CA LEU A 377 7.28 -17.12 24.76
C LEU A 377 6.13 -16.62 25.64
N PHE A 378 4.88 -17.00 25.37
CA PHE A 378 3.74 -16.53 26.15
C PHE A 378 3.74 -17.10 27.57
N ARG A 379 4.15 -18.35 27.76
CA ARG A 379 4.31 -18.96 29.11
C ARG A 379 5.33 -18.21 29.94
N THR A 380 6.40 -17.72 29.33
CA THR A 380 7.50 -17.02 30.02
C THR A 380 7.17 -15.54 30.24
N HIS A 381 6.51 -14.90 29.28
CA HIS A 381 6.21 -13.46 29.25
C HIS A 381 4.74 -13.17 28.94
N PRO A 382 3.79 -13.59 29.80
CA PRO A 382 2.36 -13.37 29.58
C PRO A 382 1.95 -11.89 29.70
N ASP A 383 2.84 -11.04 30.19
CA ASP A 383 2.69 -9.59 30.34
C ASP A 383 3.13 -8.80 29.10
N TRP A 384 3.72 -9.45 28.08
CA TRP A 384 4.18 -8.80 26.87
C TRP A 384 3.08 -8.55 25.83
N VAL A 385 1.87 -9.04 26.08
CA VAL A 385 0.72 -8.82 25.18
C VAL A 385 -0.12 -7.62 25.62
N TYR A 386 -0.79 -6.99 24.65
CA TYR A 386 -1.73 -5.92 24.96
C TYR A 386 -2.84 -6.38 25.89
N ARG A 387 -3.23 -5.49 26.82
CA ARG A 387 -4.33 -5.69 27.76
C ARG A 387 -5.18 -4.43 27.89
N ALA A 388 -6.49 -4.61 27.89
CA ALA A 388 -7.44 -3.55 28.17
C ALA A 388 -7.88 -3.62 29.65
N GLY A 389 -7.03 -3.14 30.57
CA GLY A 389 -7.26 -3.21 32.00
C GLY A 389 -7.27 -4.66 32.52
N ASP A 390 -8.22 -4.99 33.39
CA ASP A 390 -8.36 -6.32 33.99
C ASP A 390 -9.25 -7.27 33.18
N ARG A 391 -9.58 -6.93 31.94
CA ARG A 391 -10.38 -7.80 31.08
C ARG A 391 -9.63 -9.08 30.72
N PRO A 392 -10.37 -10.21 30.59
CA PRO A 392 -9.78 -11.41 30.02
C PRO A 392 -9.15 -11.14 28.64
N LEU A 393 -8.02 -11.79 28.37
CA LEU A 393 -7.43 -11.75 27.04
C LEU A 393 -8.36 -12.42 26.02
N VAL A 394 -8.52 -11.78 24.88
CA VAL A 394 -9.31 -12.29 23.76
C VAL A 394 -8.37 -12.69 22.63
N THR A 395 -8.55 -13.89 22.10
CA THR A 395 -7.85 -14.35 20.90
C THR A 395 -8.66 -14.02 19.65
N SER A 396 -7.96 -13.72 18.59
CA SER A 396 -8.46 -13.80 17.22
C SER A 396 -7.46 -14.64 16.43
N ARG A 397 -7.90 -15.60 15.64
CA ARG A 397 -7.04 -16.57 14.95
C ARG A 397 -6.07 -17.28 15.93
N ASN A 398 -6.55 -17.60 17.16
CA ASN A 398 -5.77 -18.21 18.25
C ASN A 398 -4.54 -17.41 18.71
N GLN A 399 -4.45 -16.13 18.38
CA GLN A 399 -3.29 -15.28 18.65
C GLN A 399 -3.62 -14.16 19.63
N TYR A 400 -2.59 -13.70 20.34
CA TYR A 400 -2.50 -12.41 21.04
C TYR A 400 -1.50 -11.53 20.29
N VAL A 401 -1.62 -10.20 20.44
CA VAL A 401 -0.67 -9.25 19.86
C VAL A 401 0.34 -8.84 20.92
N LEU A 402 1.62 -8.96 20.58
CA LEU A 402 2.74 -8.47 21.38
C LEU A 402 2.75 -6.94 21.40
N ASP A 403 3.01 -6.36 22.57
CA ASP A 403 3.15 -4.92 22.71
C ASP A 403 4.53 -4.46 22.24
N LEU A 404 4.70 -4.30 20.93
CA LEU A 404 5.96 -3.82 20.33
C LEU A 404 6.39 -2.42 20.82
N GLY A 405 5.47 -1.64 21.40
CA GLY A 405 5.82 -0.36 21.99
C GLY A 405 6.65 -0.49 23.28
N ARG A 406 6.81 -1.70 23.84
CA ARG A 406 7.71 -1.97 24.95
C ARG A 406 9.13 -2.22 24.46
N PRO A 407 10.15 -1.53 25.03
CA PRO A 407 11.53 -1.70 24.60
C PRO A 407 12.04 -3.15 24.64
N GLU A 408 11.62 -3.92 25.65
CA GLU A 408 12.02 -5.32 25.82
C GLU A 408 11.41 -6.24 24.76
N VAL A 409 10.19 -5.97 24.28
CA VAL A 409 9.54 -6.72 23.22
C VAL A 409 10.14 -6.36 21.86
N GLU A 410 10.37 -5.07 21.60
CA GLU A 410 11.06 -4.63 20.41
C GLU A 410 12.48 -5.23 20.30
N ALA A 411 13.22 -5.24 21.43
CA ALA A 411 14.55 -5.85 21.50
C ALA A 411 14.51 -7.36 21.23
N PHE A 412 13.55 -8.09 21.79
CA PHE A 412 13.35 -9.52 21.54
C PHE A 412 13.16 -9.80 20.04
N VAL A 413 12.27 -9.04 19.36
CA VAL A 413 12.03 -9.21 17.92
C VAL A 413 13.28 -8.84 17.12
N ALA A 414 13.99 -7.78 17.49
CA ALA A 414 15.24 -7.37 16.84
C ALA A 414 16.32 -8.46 16.92
N ASP A 415 16.49 -9.04 18.13
CA ASP A 415 17.50 -10.10 18.35
C ASP A 415 17.11 -11.40 17.62
N MET A 416 15.83 -11.74 17.57
CA MET A 416 15.32 -12.88 16.78
C MET A 416 15.63 -12.69 15.29
N LEU A 417 15.37 -11.52 14.72
CA LEU A 417 15.68 -11.23 13.31
C LEU A 417 17.17 -11.28 13.03
N ARG A 418 18.02 -10.74 13.92
CA ARG A 418 19.48 -10.82 13.80
C ARG A 418 19.99 -12.23 13.83
N ASP A 419 19.45 -13.05 14.74
CA ASP A 419 19.82 -14.47 14.84
C ASP A 419 19.40 -15.24 13.60
N LEU A 420 18.17 -15.08 13.16
CA LEU A 420 17.62 -15.76 11.98
C LEU A 420 18.37 -15.41 10.70
N LEU A 421 18.51 -14.12 10.41
CA LEU A 421 19.14 -13.63 9.17
C LEU A 421 20.67 -13.69 9.23
N GLY A 422 21.28 -13.54 10.41
CA GLY A 422 22.73 -13.55 10.56
C GLY A 422 23.37 -14.93 10.56
N ARG A 423 22.61 -15.98 10.93
CA ARG A 423 23.12 -17.37 10.96
C ARG A 423 22.78 -18.17 9.71
N ASN A 424 21.86 -17.71 8.88
CA ASN A 424 21.37 -18.42 7.73
C ASN A 424 21.51 -17.57 6.46
N ASP A 425 21.77 -18.19 5.33
CA ASP A 425 21.85 -17.51 4.04
C ASP A 425 20.43 -17.26 3.50
N ILE A 426 19.75 -16.29 4.13
CA ILE A 426 18.38 -15.86 3.80
C ILE A 426 18.46 -14.52 3.07
N SER A 427 17.88 -14.43 1.89
CA SER A 427 17.86 -13.22 1.06
C SER A 427 16.45 -12.71 0.72
N TYR A 428 15.42 -13.29 1.32
CA TYR A 428 14.03 -12.87 1.20
C TYR A 428 13.32 -13.11 2.53
N LEU A 429 12.62 -12.08 3.02
CA LEU A 429 11.87 -12.14 4.27
C LEU A 429 10.43 -11.73 3.99
N LYS A 430 9.47 -12.64 4.21
CA LYS A 430 8.05 -12.32 4.24
C LYS A 430 7.64 -12.06 5.68
N TRP A 431 7.22 -10.83 5.99
CA TRP A 431 6.74 -10.43 7.31
C TRP A 431 5.24 -10.31 7.29
N ASP A 432 4.60 -11.08 8.14
CA ASP A 432 3.14 -11.16 8.26
C ASP A 432 2.61 -10.63 9.60
N MET A 433 1.31 -10.34 9.65
CA MET A 433 0.55 -10.04 10.85
C MET A 433 -0.91 -10.45 10.64
N ASN A 434 -1.32 -11.58 11.22
CA ASN A 434 -2.61 -12.20 10.92
C ASN A 434 -3.71 -11.85 11.94
N ARG A 435 -3.50 -10.87 12.78
CA ARG A 435 -4.47 -10.44 13.76
C ARG A 435 -4.53 -8.92 13.92
N PRO A 436 -5.73 -8.30 13.85
CA PRO A 436 -5.89 -6.91 14.28
C PRO A 436 -5.73 -6.76 15.79
N VAL A 437 -5.30 -5.59 16.26
CA VAL A 437 -5.28 -5.27 17.69
C VAL A 437 -6.68 -4.85 18.10
N SER A 438 -7.35 -5.68 18.90
CA SER A 438 -8.70 -5.41 19.42
C SER A 438 -8.71 -4.80 20.82
N ASP A 439 -7.71 -5.13 21.64
CA ASP A 439 -7.61 -4.75 23.05
C ASP A 439 -6.26 -4.06 23.33
N GLY A 440 -6.01 -2.95 22.63
CA GLY A 440 -4.78 -2.18 22.83
C GLY A 440 -4.77 -1.43 24.15
N GLY A 441 -3.58 -1.11 24.63
CA GLY A 441 -3.35 -0.31 25.83
C GLY A 441 -2.40 -0.97 26.80
N ARG A 442 -1.95 -0.15 27.75
CA ARG A 442 -1.09 -0.57 28.89
C ARG A 442 -1.68 0.00 30.15
N PRO A 443 -2.31 -0.83 30.98
CA PRO A 443 -2.79 -0.38 32.28
C PRO A 443 -1.64 0.23 33.09
N THR A 444 -1.87 1.32 33.79
CA THR A 444 -0.90 2.03 34.65
C THR A 444 0.21 2.82 33.95
N ASP A 445 0.38 2.68 32.63
CA ASP A 445 1.32 3.51 31.85
C ASP A 445 0.64 4.83 31.45
N PRO A 446 1.19 6.01 31.81
CA PRO A 446 0.66 7.30 31.36
C PRO A 446 0.55 7.43 29.85
N HIS A 447 1.44 6.77 29.11
CA HIS A 447 1.46 6.72 27.64
C HIS A 447 0.72 5.51 27.04
N GLY A 448 0.00 4.75 27.87
CA GLY A 448 -0.70 3.53 27.44
C GLY A 448 -1.76 3.76 26.36
N SER A 449 -2.31 4.98 26.26
CA SER A 449 -3.25 5.36 25.18
C SER A 449 -2.57 5.59 23.82
N GLU A 450 -1.25 5.64 23.76
CA GLU A 450 -0.47 5.80 22.52
C GLU A 450 -0.09 4.46 21.87
N TRP A 451 -0.61 3.35 22.36
CA TRP A 451 -0.21 2.00 21.98
C TRP A 451 -0.13 1.79 20.45
N SER A 452 -1.13 2.26 19.72
CA SER A 452 -1.17 2.11 18.25
C SER A 452 -0.03 2.86 17.57
N ILE A 453 0.29 4.06 18.04
CA ILE A 453 1.37 4.89 17.51
C ILE A 453 2.73 4.29 17.85
N GLN A 454 2.91 3.84 19.09
CA GLN A 454 4.17 3.26 19.56
C GLN A 454 4.46 1.93 18.87
N HIS A 455 3.44 1.07 18.71
CA HIS A 455 3.53 -0.18 17.96
C HIS A 455 4.00 0.07 16.52
N THR A 456 3.31 0.96 15.80
CA THR A 456 3.63 1.29 14.41
C THR A 456 5.04 1.85 14.27
N ARG A 457 5.48 2.72 15.18
CA ARG A 457 6.84 3.26 15.19
C ARG A 457 7.90 2.19 15.47
N ALA A 458 7.61 1.24 16.38
CA ALA A 458 8.50 0.12 16.64
C ALA A 458 8.61 -0.80 15.42
N TYR A 459 7.49 -1.11 14.77
CA TYR A 459 7.48 -1.83 13.49
C TYR A 459 8.38 -1.16 12.46
N TYR A 460 8.29 0.15 12.29
CA TYR A 460 9.17 0.88 11.36
C TYR A 460 10.65 0.77 11.74
N ARG A 461 11.00 0.90 13.04
CA ARG A 461 12.39 0.76 13.50
C ARG A 461 12.94 -0.65 13.23
N LEU A 462 12.12 -1.68 13.43
CA LEU A 462 12.51 -3.07 13.14
C LEU A 462 12.75 -3.29 11.64
N LEU A 463 11.89 -2.73 10.76
CA LEU A 463 12.13 -2.77 9.33
C LEU A 463 13.40 -2.02 8.91
N GLU A 464 13.62 -0.84 9.48
CA GLU A 464 14.82 -0.02 9.24
C GLU A 464 16.09 -0.74 9.73
N LEU A 465 16.01 -1.47 10.87
CA LEU A 465 17.08 -2.33 11.37
C LEU A 465 17.43 -3.43 10.35
N VAL A 466 16.42 -4.21 9.89
CA VAL A 466 16.66 -5.26 8.89
C VAL A 466 17.30 -4.69 7.63
N ARG A 467 16.82 -3.53 7.17
CA ARG A 467 17.38 -2.87 5.99
C ARG A 467 18.80 -2.36 6.16
N ALA A 468 19.15 -1.89 7.36
CA ALA A 468 20.49 -1.38 7.66
C ALA A 468 21.50 -2.52 7.86
N GLU A 469 21.12 -3.58 8.55
CA GLU A 469 22.03 -4.69 8.89
C GLU A 469 22.07 -5.77 7.80
N PHE A 470 20.97 -5.96 7.03
CA PHE A 470 20.82 -6.98 5.98
C PHE A 470 20.33 -6.36 4.66
N PRO A 471 21.06 -5.43 4.06
CA PRO A 471 20.60 -4.65 2.89
C PRO A 471 20.34 -5.51 1.63
N TYR A 472 20.83 -6.73 1.58
CA TYR A 472 20.63 -7.69 0.49
C TYR A 472 19.32 -8.48 0.61
N VAL A 473 18.60 -8.39 1.74
CA VAL A 473 17.34 -9.10 1.95
C VAL A 473 16.22 -8.35 1.24
N THR A 474 15.50 -9.03 0.36
CA THR A 474 14.25 -8.57 -0.23
C THR A 474 13.16 -8.71 0.83
N PHE A 475 12.36 -7.67 1.02
CA PHE A 475 11.33 -7.62 2.06
C PHE A 475 9.92 -7.62 1.44
N GLU A 476 9.12 -8.63 1.77
CA GLU A 476 7.70 -8.70 1.43
C GLU A 476 6.85 -8.38 2.67
N ALA A 477 6.03 -7.33 2.58
CA ALA A 477 5.07 -7.00 3.63
C ALA A 477 3.75 -7.74 3.40
N CYS A 478 3.29 -8.43 4.43
CA CYS A 478 1.99 -9.09 4.51
C CYS A 478 1.31 -8.69 5.82
N ALA A 479 -0.02 -8.63 5.83
CA ALA A 479 -0.79 -8.54 7.05
C ALA A 479 -2.15 -9.20 6.82
N SER A 480 -2.21 -10.53 6.90
CA SER A 480 -3.39 -11.30 6.53
C SER A 480 -3.88 -10.89 5.12
N GLY A 481 -3.01 -10.97 4.14
CA GLY A 481 -3.24 -10.33 2.84
C GLY A 481 -2.91 -8.84 2.84
N GLY A 482 -3.82 -8.03 2.31
CA GLY A 482 -3.64 -6.59 2.08
C GLY A 482 -3.84 -5.68 3.29
N GLY A 483 -3.89 -6.21 4.51
CA GLY A 483 -4.18 -5.42 5.72
C GLY A 483 -3.15 -4.34 6.06
N ARG A 484 -1.98 -4.34 5.40
CA ARG A 484 -0.94 -3.34 5.56
C ARG A 484 -0.40 -2.91 4.20
N THR A 485 -1.19 -2.07 3.50
CA THR A 485 -0.83 -1.50 2.18
C THR A 485 -0.99 0.01 2.24
N ASP A 486 0.11 0.72 2.34
CA ASP A 486 0.19 2.18 2.44
C ASP A 486 1.58 2.69 2.07
N LEU A 487 1.74 4.00 1.89
CA LEU A 487 2.98 4.62 1.43
C LEU A 487 4.19 4.44 2.37
N GLU A 488 3.97 4.26 3.69
CA GLU A 488 5.08 4.04 4.63
C GLU A 488 5.57 2.59 4.63
N VAL A 489 4.67 1.63 4.40
CA VAL A 489 5.06 0.23 4.14
C VAL A 489 5.79 0.14 2.81
N LEU A 490 5.26 0.76 1.74
CA LEU A 490 5.94 0.77 0.44
C LEU A 490 7.36 1.33 0.53
N ARG A 491 7.57 2.40 1.30
CA ARG A 491 8.91 2.97 1.55
C ARG A 491 9.88 1.98 2.21
N ARG A 492 9.36 1.01 2.97
CA ARG A 492 10.13 0.07 3.81
C ARG A 492 10.11 -1.36 3.31
N SER A 493 9.27 -1.70 2.35
CA SER A 493 9.22 -3.01 1.70
C SER A 493 9.71 -2.95 0.24
N ASP A 494 9.94 -4.07 -0.35
CA ASP A 494 10.25 -4.20 -1.78
C ASP A 494 9.02 -4.63 -2.56
N VAL A 495 8.14 -5.41 -1.91
CA VAL A 495 6.82 -5.82 -2.41
C VAL A 495 5.82 -5.92 -1.26
N VAL A 496 4.53 -5.90 -1.58
CA VAL A 496 3.43 -6.14 -0.65
C VAL A 496 2.54 -7.26 -1.17
N TRP A 497 2.07 -8.12 -0.26
CA TRP A 497 1.07 -9.13 -0.52
C TRP A 497 -0.32 -8.48 -0.43
N ALA A 498 -0.94 -8.20 -1.57
CA ALA A 498 -2.14 -7.36 -1.64
C ALA A 498 -3.43 -8.05 -1.15
N SER A 499 -3.46 -9.39 -1.10
CA SER A 499 -4.61 -10.18 -0.64
C SER A 499 -4.23 -11.65 -0.47
N ASP A 500 -4.89 -12.34 0.48
CA ASP A 500 -4.86 -13.80 0.58
C ASP A 500 -5.74 -14.49 -0.48
N GLU A 501 -6.59 -13.73 -1.18
CA GLU A 501 -7.34 -14.25 -2.32
C GLU A 501 -6.41 -14.44 -3.52
N THR A 502 -6.35 -15.65 -4.02
CA THR A 502 -5.53 -16.05 -5.17
C THR A 502 -6.34 -16.70 -6.28
N GLY A 503 -7.66 -16.84 -6.12
CA GLY A 503 -8.57 -17.16 -7.19
C GLY A 503 -8.41 -16.15 -8.34
N PRO A 504 -8.24 -16.60 -9.58
CA PRO A 504 -7.67 -15.75 -10.63
C PRO A 504 -8.56 -14.56 -11.03
N ARG A 505 -9.89 -14.70 -11.06
CA ARG A 505 -10.79 -13.58 -11.39
C ARG A 505 -10.95 -12.64 -10.20
N ASP A 506 -11.12 -13.20 -8.99
CA ASP A 506 -11.17 -12.41 -7.76
C ASP A 506 -9.89 -11.61 -7.57
N ARG A 507 -8.74 -12.24 -7.82
CA ARG A 507 -7.42 -11.59 -7.77
C ARG A 507 -7.29 -10.48 -8.82
N LEU A 508 -7.81 -10.68 -10.03
CA LEU A 508 -7.79 -9.67 -11.10
C LEU A 508 -8.55 -8.39 -10.67
N ALA A 509 -9.69 -8.54 -9.99
CA ALA A 509 -10.47 -7.43 -9.46
C ALA A 509 -9.70 -6.67 -8.35
N ILE A 510 -9.06 -7.39 -7.42
CA ILE A 510 -8.23 -6.80 -6.37
C ILE A 510 -7.05 -6.03 -6.97
N GLN A 511 -6.38 -6.59 -7.97
CA GLN A 511 -5.25 -5.95 -8.65
C GLN A 511 -5.67 -4.69 -9.44
N HIS A 512 -6.86 -4.67 -10.03
CA HIS A 512 -7.42 -3.48 -10.66
C HIS A 512 -7.51 -2.32 -9.66
N GLY A 513 -8.00 -2.59 -8.46
CA GLY A 513 -8.03 -1.61 -7.38
C GLY A 513 -6.62 -1.22 -6.88
N PHE A 514 -5.74 -2.21 -6.68
CA PHE A 514 -4.34 -1.95 -6.30
C PHE A 514 -3.66 -0.99 -7.27
N LEU A 515 -3.73 -1.27 -8.57
CA LEU A 515 -3.13 -0.46 -9.63
C LEU A 515 -3.80 0.92 -9.82
N SER A 516 -4.87 1.23 -9.10
CA SER A 516 -5.43 2.58 -9.07
C SER A 516 -4.70 3.52 -8.11
N ALA A 517 -3.98 2.97 -7.13
CA ALA A 517 -3.29 3.73 -6.09
C ALA A 517 -1.80 3.39 -5.95
N TYR A 518 -1.37 2.18 -6.35
CA TYR A 518 -0.01 1.69 -6.14
C TYR A 518 0.58 1.08 -7.40
N ALA A 519 1.88 1.28 -7.63
CA ALA A 519 2.57 0.79 -8.83
C ALA A 519 2.73 -0.74 -8.83
N ALA A 520 2.76 -1.33 -10.02
CA ALA A 520 2.89 -2.76 -10.24
C ALA A 520 4.17 -3.38 -9.62
N SER A 521 5.22 -2.58 -9.47
CA SER A 521 6.49 -3.02 -8.85
C SER A 521 6.36 -3.41 -7.38
N TRP A 522 5.32 -2.93 -6.66
CA TRP A 522 5.04 -3.36 -5.29
C TRP A 522 4.06 -4.53 -5.19
N LEU A 523 3.37 -4.89 -6.26
CA LEU A 523 2.33 -5.91 -6.26
C LEU A 523 2.92 -7.32 -6.30
N SER A 524 3.01 -8.04 -5.18
CA SER A 524 3.27 -9.48 -5.17
C SER A 524 2.00 -10.24 -5.60
N SER A 525 2.12 -11.12 -6.59
CA SER A 525 0.97 -11.86 -7.12
C SER A 525 1.36 -13.28 -7.51
N TRP A 526 0.61 -14.28 -7.00
CA TRP A 526 0.97 -15.69 -7.16
C TRP A 526 -0.03 -16.46 -7.99
N VAL A 527 0.49 -17.42 -8.75
CA VAL A 527 -0.27 -18.51 -9.36
C VAL A 527 -0.41 -19.62 -8.33
N THR A 528 -1.63 -19.94 -7.95
CA THR A 528 -1.96 -21.04 -7.03
C THR A 528 -2.98 -21.99 -7.65
N ASP A 529 -3.33 -23.05 -6.91
CA ASP A 529 -4.39 -23.99 -7.30
C ASP A 529 -5.78 -23.56 -6.79
N GLU A 530 -5.85 -22.47 -6.00
CA GLU A 530 -7.09 -21.97 -5.41
C GLU A 530 -8.13 -21.56 -6.48
N PRO A 531 -9.39 -21.95 -6.32
CA PRO A 531 -10.47 -21.48 -7.18
C PRO A 531 -10.89 -20.05 -6.84
N ASP A 532 -11.62 -19.42 -7.75
CA ASP A 532 -12.37 -18.21 -7.43
C ASP A 532 -13.43 -18.49 -6.36
N ARG A 533 -13.60 -17.58 -5.40
CA ARG A 533 -14.57 -17.69 -4.31
C ARG A 533 -15.81 -16.84 -4.52
N LEU A 534 -15.63 -15.69 -5.15
CA LEU A 534 -16.69 -14.70 -5.38
C LEU A 534 -17.18 -14.75 -6.84
N ASP A 535 -16.26 -14.80 -7.79
CA ASP A 535 -16.55 -14.82 -9.22
C ASP A 535 -16.53 -16.25 -9.77
N THR A 536 -17.62 -16.99 -9.52
CA THR A 536 -17.75 -18.43 -9.84
C THR A 536 -18.58 -18.74 -11.07
N ASP A 537 -19.16 -17.73 -11.73
CA ASP A 537 -20.21 -17.93 -12.74
C ASP A 537 -19.72 -18.56 -14.05
N ASP A 538 -18.46 -18.31 -14.45
CA ASP A 538 -17.90 -18.74 -15.73
C ASP A 538 -17.08 -20.05 -15.67
N GLY A 539 -17.09 -20.77 -14.55
CA GLY A 539 -16.31 -21.99 -14.34
C GLY A 539 -14.80 -21.76 -14.29
N PRO A 540 -13.98 -22.83 -14.31
CA PRO A 540 -12.53 -22.70 -14.13
C PRO A 540 -11.85 -22.02 -15.31
N VAL A 541 -10.81 -21.23 -15.01
CA VAL A 541 -9.96 -20.57 -16.01
C VAL A 541 -8.74 -21.42 -16.38
N SER A 542 -8.10 -21.09 -17.50
CA SER A 542 -6.87 -21.76 -17.95
C SER A 542 -5.67 -21.42 -17.07
N LEU A 543 -4.63 -22.25 -17.09
CA LEU A 543 -3.35 -21.96 -16.45
C LEU A 543 -2.72 -20.67 -17.03
N THR A 544 -2.91 -20.41 -18.32
CA THR A 544 -2.47 -19.16 -18.97
C THR A 544 -3.12 -17.94 -18.34
N PHE A 545 -4.44 -17.99 -18.08
CA PHE A 545 -5.14 -16.90 -17.40
C PHE A 545 -4.54 -16.63 -16.02
N ARG A 546 -4.36 -17.68 -15.19
CA ARG A 546 -3.74 -17.57 -13.86
C ARG A 546 -2.37 -16.89 -13.92
N PHE A 547 -1.53 -17.31 -14.86
CA PHE A 547 -0.21 -16.71 -15.05
C PHE A 547 -0.30 -15.25 -15.48
N LEU A 548 -1.15 -14.90 -16.44
CA LEU A 548 -1.27 -13.51 -16.88
C LEU A 548 -1.81 -12.60 -15.78
N VAL A 549 -2.71 -13.07 -14.92
CA VAL A 549 -3.13 -12.33 -13.73
C VAL A 549 -1.94 -12.08 -12.80
N ALA A 550 -1.16 -13.12 -12.49
CA ALA A 550 0.00 -12.99 -11.63
C ALA A 550 1.11 -12.13 -12.25
N MET A 551 1.24 -12.10 -13.56
CA MET A 551 2.19 -11.26 -14.31
C MET A 551 1.82 -9.78 -14.32
N CYS A 552 0.64 -9.38 -13.85
CA CYS A 552 0.30 -7.96 -13.70
C CYS A 552 1.12 -7.22 -12.62
N GLY A 553 1.95 -7.94 -11.88
CA GLY A 553 2.88 -7.42 -10.88
C GLY A 553 4.15 -8.27 -10.80
N VAL A 554 4.69 -8.43 -9.60
CA VAL A 554 5.83 -9.30 -9.30
C VAL A 554 5.35 -10.74 -9.22
N LEU A 555 5.72 -11.52 -10.21
CA LEU A 555 5.25 -12.89 -10.38
C LEU A 555 5.76 -13.83 -9.28
N GLY A 556 4.83 -14.54 -8.65
CA GLY A 556 5.10 -15.70 -7.80
C GLY A 556 4.30 -16.93 -8.24
N VAL A 557 4.68 -18.07 -7.69
CA VAL A 557 3.98 -19.35 -7.81
C VAL A 557 3.86 -19.96 -6.41
N GLY A 558 2.67 -20.40 -6.03
CA GLY A 558 2.41 -20.99 -4.72
C GLY A 558 1.64 -22.32 -4.79
N GLY A 559 1.36 -22.85 -5.99
CA GLY A 559 0.66 -24.13 -6.16
C GLY A 559 1.53 -25.33 -5.81
N ASP A 560 0.89 -26.49 -5.59
CA ASP A 560 1.60 -27.77 -5.38
C ASP A 560 2.20 -28.31 -6.68
N LEU A 561 3.43 -27.88 -6.99
CA LEU A 561 4.16 -28.27 -8.19
C LEU A 561 4.44 -29.79 -8.29
N LEU A 562 4.36 -30.53 -7.21
CA LEU A 562 4.48 -31.99 -7.22
C LEU A 562 3.23 -32.65 -7.79
N ALA A 563 2.06 -32.06 -7.52
CA ALA A 563 0.77 -32.54 -8.03
C ALA A 563 0.52 -32.10 -9.48
N TRP A 564 1.15 -31.01 -9.96
CA TRP A 564 0.90 -30.51 -11.31
C TRP A 564 1.30 -31.52 -12.40
N PRO A 565 0.47 -31.69 -13.46
CA PRO A 565 0.84 -32.48 -14.63
C PRO A 565 2.12 -31.97 -15.31
N GLU A 566 2.88 -32.85 -15.95
CA GLU A 566 4.11 -32.45 -16.63
C GLU A 566 3.89 -31.39 -17.73
N GLN A 567 2.78 -31.46 -18.45
CA GLN A 567 2.42 -30.48 -19.47
C GLN A 567 2.20 -29.09 -18.86
N ASP A 568 1.60 -29.01 -17.67
CA ASP A 568 1.33 -27.74 -16.98
C ASP A 568 2.65 -27.14 -16.44
N ARG A 569 3.55 -27.96 -15.91
CA ARG A 569 4.89 -27.51 -15.52
C ARG A 569 5.70 -27.01 -16.72
N LYS A 570 5.60 -27.65 -17.91
CA LYS A 570 6.25 -27.17 -19.13
C LYS A 570 5.66 -25.83 -19.59
N LEU A 571 4.35 -25.68 -19.57
CA LEU A 571 3.67 -24.43 -19.90
C LEU A 571 4.08 -23.34 -18.90
N ALA A 572 4.09 -23.63 -17.61
CA ALA A 572 4.54 -22.71 -16.55
C ALA A 572 5.97 -22.22 -16.79
N ALA A 573 6.89 -23.13 -17.12
CA ALA A 573 8.28 -22.76 -17.44
C ALA A 573 8.37 -21.79 -18.63
N SER A 574 7.59 -22.01 -19.69
CA SER A 574 7.52 -21.11 -20.83
C SER A 574 6.93 -19.75 -20.47
N LEU A 575 5.86 -19.73 -19.65
CA LEU A 575 5.22 -18.49 -19.19
C LEU A 575 6.15 -17.68 -18.26
N VAL A 576 6.87 -18.34 -17.34
CA VAL A 576 7.90 -17.68 -16.52
C VAL A 576 9.03 -17.10 -17.40
N ALA A 577 9.48 -17.84 -18.40
CA ALA A 577 10.49 -17.34 -19.35
C ALA A 577 9.96 -16.13 -20.15
N THR A 578 8.68 -16.13 -20.53
CA THR A 578 8.00 -15.00 -21.18
C THR A 578 7.92 -13.80 -20.23
N TYR A 579 7.50 -14.02 -18.96
CA TYR A 579 7.46 -12.95 -17.96
C TYR A 579 8.83 -12.27 -17.79
N ARG A 580 9.91 -13.02 -17.72
CA ARG A 580 11.27 -12.47 -17.59
C ARG A 580 11.65 -11.52 -18.73
N LYS A 581 11.09 -11.69 -19.93
CA LYS A 581 11.31 -10.79 -21.09
C LYS A 581 10.53 -9.48 -20.96
N ILE A 582 9.34 -9.53 -20.38
CA ILE A 582 8.43 -8.38 -20.26
C ILE A 582 8.44 -7.73 -18.87
N ARG A 583 9.10 -8.36 -17.88
CA ARG A 583 9.08 -7.96 -16.46
C ARG A 583 9.42 -6.50 -16.26
N GLU A 584 10.45 -6.00 -16.91
CA GLU A 584 10.88 -4.61 -16.79
C GLU A 584 9.77 -3.64 -17.26
N VAL A 585 9.12 -3.93 -18.40
CA VAL A 585 8.01 -3.11 -18.89
C VAL A 585 6.81 -3.14 -17.96
N VAL A 586 6.49 -4.30 -17.38
CA VAL A 586 5.39 -4.45 -16.41
C VAL A 586 5.66 -3.65 -15.14
N LEU A 587 6.88 -3.71 -14.60
CA LEU A 587 7.19 -3.11 -13.30
C LEU A 587 7.53 -1.61 -13.39
N GLU A 588 8.07 -1.14 -14.53
CA GLU A 588 8.51 0.24 -14.71
C GLU A 588 7.54 1.07 -15.59
N GLY A 589 6.72 0.42 -16.39
CA GLY A 589 5.84 1.08 -17.35
C GLY A 589 4.71 1.87 -16.70
N GLU A 590 4.19 2.84 -17.46
CA GLU A 590 2.92 3.49 -17.12
C GLU A 590 1.77 2.49 -17.29
N VAL A 591 0.89 2.43 -16.27
CA VAL A 591 -0.25 1.51 -16.28
C VAL A 591 -1.49 2.17 -16.85
N HIS A 592 -2.11 1.54 -17.85
CA HIS A 592 -3.40 1.91 -18.41
C HIS A 592 -4.37 0.75 -18.28
N ARG A 593 -5.55 1.01 -17.78
CA ARG A 593 -6.60 0.01 -17.57
C ARG A 593 -7.73 0.25 -18.57
N HIS A 594 -8.15 -0.78 -19.27
CA HIS A 594 -9.17 -0.73 -20.33
C HIS A 594 -10.37 -1.58 -19.91
N GLY A 595 -11.45 -0.95 -19.49
CA GLY A 595 -12.65 -1.58 -18.96
C GLY A 595 -12.57 -1.91 -17.46
N ASP A 596 -13.50 -2.73 -17.00
CA ASP A 596 -13.60 -3.23 -15.63
C ASP A 596 -13.40 -4.75 -15.60
N PRO A 597 -12.77 -5.35 -14.58
CA PRO A 597 -12.63 -6.81 -14.46
C PRO A 597 -13.95 -7.58 -14.51
N ALA A 598 -15.07 -6.95 -14.17
CA ALA A 598 -16.41 -7.54 -14.28
C ALA A 598 -16.98 -7.52 -15.70
N ASP A 599 -16.38 -6.77 -16.63
CA ASP A 599 -16.81 -6.72 -18.04
C ASP A 599 -16.52 -8.02 -18.77
N GLN A 600 -17.13 -8.19 -19.94
CA GLN A 600 -16.88 -9.34 -20.83
C GLN A 600 -15.41 -9.39 -21.31
N GLN A 601 -14.74 -8.24 -21.36
CA GLN A 601 -13.34 -8.13 -21.68
C GLN A 601 -12.71 -7.00 -20.87
N TYR A 602 -11.58 -7.28 -20.25
CA TYR A 602 -10.74 -6.35 -19.53
C TYR A 602 -9.31 -6.43 -20.02
N ALA A 603 -8.59 -5.30 -20.08
CA ALA A 603 -7.17 -5.32 -20.40
C ALA A 603 -6.37 -4.36 -19.53
N VAL A 604 -5.14 -4.77 -19.23
CA VAL A 604 -4.12 -3.94 -18.56
C VAL A 604 -2.96 -3.73 -19.52
N GLU A 605 -2.62 -2.49 -19.79
CA GLU A 605 -1.48 -2.08 -20.64
C GLU A 605 -0.39 -1.46 -19.76
N TYR A 606 0.84 -1.91 -19.95
CA TYR A 606 2.07 -1.33 -19.40
C TYR A 606 2.87 -0.72 -20.51
N ARG A 607 3.29 0.53 -20.35
CA ARG A 607 3.87 1.33 -21.44
C ARG A 607 5.19 1.96 -20.99
N THR A 608 6.25 1.68 -21.74
CA THR A 608 7.50 2.45 -21.77
C THR A 608 7.63 3.19 -23.11
N PRO A 609 8.61 4.09 -23.29
CA PRO A 609 8.86 4.71 -24.58
C PRO A 609 9.14 3.72 -25.71
N GLU A 610 9.75 2.57 -25.40
CA GLU A 610 10.21 1.57 -26.37
C GLU A 610 9.22 0.46 -26.62
N GLN A 611 8.46 0.06 -25.59
CA GLN A 611 7.66 -1.16 -25.63
C GLN A 611 6.34 -1.01 -24.86
N ARG A 612 5.34 -1.77 -25.31
CA ARG A 612 4.06 -1.94 -24.61
C ARG A 612 3.78 -3.42 -24.37
N VAL A 613 3.28 -3.73 -23.20
CA VAL A 613 2.79 -5.06 -22.82
C VAL A 613 1.31 -4.93 -22.49
N VAL A 614 0.47 -5.70 -23.17
CA VAL A 614 -1.00 -5.67 -22.97
C VAL A 614 -1.47 -7.07 -22.61
N MET A 615 -2.02 -7.22 -21.42
CA MET A 615 -2.65 -8.44 -20.96
C MET A 615 -4.15 -8.30 -21.10
N VAL A 616 -4.79 -9.23 -21.81
CA VAL A 616 -6.21 -9.20 -22.14
C VAL A 616 -6.90 -10.39 -21.48
N PHE A 617 -7.97 -10.15 -20.76
CA PHE A 617 -8.77 -11.14 -20.05
C PHE A 617 -10.19 -11.14 -20.62
N THR A 618 -10.77 -12.33 -20.90
CA THR A 618 -12.08 -12.43 -21.52
C THR A 618 -12.97 -13.42 -20.80
N ARG A 619 -14.29 -13.17 -20.82
CA ARG A 619 -15.34 -14.05 -20.30
C ARG A 619 -16.15 -14.64 -21.46
N GLY A 620 -16.55 -15.90 -21.32
CA GLY A 620 -17.45 -16.54 -22.29
C GLY A 620 -16.98 -16.54 -23.75
N GLY A 621 -15.66 -16.38 -24.01
CA GLY A 621 -15.11 -16.32 -25.35
C GLY A 621 -15.40 -15.02 -26.12
N HIS A 622 -15.84 -13.98 -25.41
CA HIS A 622 -16.05 -12.63 -25.97
C HIS A 622 -14.74 -12.04 -26.49
N ARG A 623 -14.80 -11.27 -27.59
CA ARG A 623 -13.61 -10.70 -28.26
C ARG A 623 -13.90 -9.39 -28.94
N ASP A 624 -13.56 -8.32 -28.25
CA ASP A 624 -13.50 -6.99 -28.83
C ASP A 624 -12.05 -6.57 -29.09
N PRO A 625 -11.79 -5.76 -30.11
CA PRO A 625 -10.47 -5.21 -30.31
C PRO A 625 -10.08 -4.28 -29.16
N VAL A 626 -8.87 -4.46 -28.63
CA VAL A 626 -8.31 -3.52 -27.62
C VAL A 626 -7.81 -2.30 -28.34
N ARG A 627 -8.43 -1.15 -28.09
CA ARG A 627 -8.01 0.14 -28.65
C ARG A 627 -6.92 0.75 -27.80
N LEU A 628 -5.74 0.90 -28.38
CA LEU A 628 -4.58 1.49 -27.73
C LEU A 628 -4.28 2.88 -28.31
N THR A 629 -4.26 3.88 -27.45
CA THR A 629 -3.90 5.25 -27.88
C THR A 629 -2.43 5.34 -28.23
N GLY A 630 -2.10 6.05 -29.34
CA GLY A 630 -0.72 6.29 -29.78
C GLY A 630 -0.02 5.08 -30.41
N VAL A 631 -0.78 4.09 -30.90
CA VAL A 631 -0.31 3.10 -31.87
C VAL A 631 -0.65 3.63 -33.24
N SER A 632 0.32 3.71 -34.14
CA SER A 632 0.17 4.38 -35.46
C SER A 632 0.24 3.43 -36.64
N GLY A 633 0.70 2.22 -36.41
CA GLY A 633 0.99 1.21 -37.42
C GLY A 633 2.46 1.18 -37.82
N GLY A 634 2.94 -0.03 -38.04
CA GLY A 634 4.35 -0.32 -38.36
C GLY A 634 5.19 -0.74 -37.19
N GLU A 635 4.69 -0.64 -35.95
CA GLU A 635 5.29 -1.22 -34.75
C GLU A 635 5.35 -2.75 -34.87
N HIS A 636 6.36 -3.39 -34.27
CA HIS A 636 6.47 -4.85 -34.24
C HIS A 636 5.53 -5.45 -33.18
N LEU A 637 4.75 -6.46 -33.59
CA LEU A 637 3.81 -7.15 -32.73
C LEU A 637 4.23 -8.59 -32.48
N GLU A 638 4.29 -8.99 -31.22
CA GLU A 638 4.35 -10.39 -30.79
C GLU A 638 3.07 -10.74 -30.00
N THR A 639 2.64 -11.99 -30.11
CA THR A 639 1.46 -12.51 -29.40
C THR A 639 1.82 -13.80 -28.67
N LEU A 640 1.07 -14.13 -27.61
CA LEU A 640 1.31 -15.35 -26.83
C LEU A 640 0.93 -16.62 -27.62
N GLY A 641 1.89 -17.51 -27.81
CA GLY A 641 1.68 -18.85 -28.37
C GLY A 641 0.95 -19.81 -27.41
N PRO A 642 0.39 -20.93 -27.89
CA PRO A 642 -0.27 -21.94 -27.05
C PRO A 642 0.68 -22.67 -26.10
N ASP A 643 1.96 -22.61 -26.38
CA ASP A 643 3.06 -23.15 -25.58
C ASP A 643 3.60 -22.14 -24.55
N GLY A 644 2.96 -20.97 -24.40
CA GLY A 644 3.38 -19.94 -23.47
C GLY A 644 4.57 -19.08 -23.93
N THR A 645 5.01 -19.22 -25.20
CA THR A 645 6.09 -18.39 -25.78
C THR A 645 5.53 -17.23 -26.60
N LEU A 646 6.29 -16.13 -26.72
CA LEU A 646 5.98 -15.04 -27.64
C LEU A 646 6.27 -15.47 -29.07
N GLN A 647 5.34 -15.21 -29.97
CA GLN A 647 5.37 -15.51 -31.39
C GLN A 647 5.26 -14.23 -32.20
N ASP A 648 6.13 -14.08 -33.20
CA ASP A 648 6.09 -12.95 -34.12
C ASP A 648 4.77 -12.94 -34.90
N ALA A 649 4.03 -11.84 -34.79
CA ALA A 649 2.80 -11.57 -35.51
C ALA A 649 2.98 -10.50 -36.62
N GLY A 650 4.21 -10.04 -36.82
CA GLY A 650 4.57 -9.06 -37.84
C GLY A 650 4.38 -7.61 -37.40
N ALA A 651 4.17 -6.72 -38.38
CA ALA A 651 3.94 -5.31 -38.08
C ALA A 651 2.46 -5.03 -37.85
N VAL A 652 2.17 -4.16 -36.87
CA VAL A 652 0.84 -3.58 -36.67
C VAL A 652 0.43 -2.85 -37.94
N THR A 653 -0.70 -3.20 -38.55
CA THR A 653 -1.23 -2.52 -39.75
C THR A 653 -1.93 -1.22 -39.34
N ALA A 654 -2.05 -0.29 -40.31
CA ALA A 654 -2.81 0.95 -40.07
C ALA A 654 -4.29 0.69 -39.73
N GLY A 655 -4.89 -0.38 -40.25
CA GLY A 655 -6.24 -0.83 -39.87
C GLY A 655 -6.32 -1.27 -38.40
N GLN A 656 -5.39 -2.11 -37.96
CA GLN A 656 -5.31 -2.56 -36.58
C GLN A 656 -5.05 -1.39 -35.60
N ALA A 657 -4.23 -0.41 -36.01
CA ALA A 657 -4.00 0.78 -35.22
C ALA A 657 -5.28 1.64 -35.08
N ALA A 658 -6.09 1.72 -36.13
CA ALA A 658 -7.34 2.51 -36.13
C ALA A 658 -8.52 1.79 -35.45
N GLU A 659 -8.69 0.50 -35.70
CA GLU A 659 -9.85 -0.29 -35.25
C GLU A 659 -9.61 -0.95 -33.88
N GLY A 660 -8.35 -1.14 -33.50
CA GLY A 660 -7.88 -1.83 -32.31
C GLY A 660 -7.17 -3.14 -32.64
N LEU A 661 -6.35 -3.57 -31.72
CA LEU A 661 -5.63 -4.84 -31.78
C LEU A 661 -6.52 -5.96 -31.26
N TRP A 662 -6.60 -7.05 -32.02
CA TRP A 662 -7.29 -8.26 -31.60
C TRP A 662 -6.39 -9.09 -30.69
N ALA A 663 -6.87 -9.48 -29.54
CA ALA A 663 -6.31 -10.60 -28.82
C ALA A 663 -6.33 -11.82 -29.76
N ALA A 664 -5.17 -12.43 -29.96
CA ALA A 664 -4.85 -13.31 -31.08
C ALA A 664 -5.97 -14.27 -31.54
N HIS A 665 -6.08 -14.46 -32.84
CA HIS A 665 -7.08 -15.19 -33.63
C HIS A 665 -7.31 -16.67 -33.26
N ARG A 666 -7.26 -17.07 -31.99
CA ARG A 666 -7.28 -18.47 -31.59
C ARG A 666 -8.52 -18.81 -30.81
N ALA A 667 -9.02 -20.01 -31.09
CA ALA A 667 -10.18 -20.59 -30.45
C ALA A 667 -10.11 -20.45 -28.92
N ALA A 668 -11.18 -19.90 -28.33
CA ALA A 668 -11.55 -19.99 -26.91
C ALA A 668 -10.40 -19.89 -25.89
N ARG A 669 -9.56 -18.86 -25.96
CA ARG A 669 -8.69 -18.50 -24.85
C ARG A 669 -9.39 -17.49 -23.98
N ASP A 670 -9.28 -17.69 -22.67
CA ASP A 670 -9.80 -16.79 -21.66
C ASP A 670 -8.84 -15.63 -21.33
N ALA A 671 -7.55 -15.73 -21.78
CA ALA A 671 -6.56 -14.64 -21.65
C ALA A 671 -5.52 -14.67 -22.77
N ASP A 672 -4.95 -13.49 -23.08
CA ASP A 672 -3.91 -13.31 -24.09
C ASP A 672 -2.90 -12.21 -23.71
N LEU A 673 -1.73 -12.22 -24.35
CA LEU A 673 -0.66 -11.27 -24.15
C LEU A 673 -0.20 -10.71 -25.50
N LEU A 674 -0.16 -9.39 -25.60
CA LEU A 674 0.36 -8.67 -26.75
C LEU A 674 1.60 -7.89 -26.30
N VAL A 675 2.67 -7.97 -27.10
CA VAL A 675 3.89 -7.18 -26.91
C VAL A 675 4.11 -6.35 -28.18
N ILE A 676 4.17 -5.03 -28.02
CA ILE A 676 4.30 -4.08 -29.11
C ILE A 676 5.59 -3.32 -28.91
N THR A 677 6.50 -3.38 -29.89
CA THR A 677 7.80 -2.71 -29.84
C THR A 677 7.88 -1.63 -30.91
N ASN A 678 8.27 -0.42 -30.51
CA ASN A 678 8.42 0.71 -31.40
C ASN A 678 9.57 0.48 -32.40
N ARG A 679 9.41 0.89 -33.68
CA ARG A 679 10.50 0.84 -34.66
C ARG A 679 11.59 1.83 -34.26
N GLY A 680 12.78 1.33 -33.98
CA GLY A 680 13.96 2.13 -33.61
C GLY A 680 14.59 1.75 -32.27
N ALA A 681 13.98 0.87 -31.48
CA ALA A 681 14.52 0.41 -30.20
C ALA A 681 15.46 -0.81 -30.28
N GLY A 682 15.92 -1.15 -31.48
CA GLY A 682 16.77 -2.33 -31.69
C GLY A 682 17.71 -2.21 -32.87
N THR A 683 18.86 -1.56 -32.71
CA THR A 683 20.13 -1.89 -33.38
C THR A 683 21.29 -1.70 -32.41
#